data_aae9d14f9dafa748ffcfd75b1ac17c43
#
_entry.id   aae9d14f9dafa748ffcfd75b1ac17c43
#
_cell.length_a   1.000
_cell.length_b   1.000
_cell.length_c   1.000
_cell.angle_alpha   90.00
_cell.angle_beta   90.00
_cell.angle_gamma   90.00
#
_symmetry.space_group_name_H-M   'P 1'
#
loop_
_entity.id
_entity.type
_entity.pdbx_description
1 polymer ?
#
loop_
_entity_poly.entity_id
_entity_poly.type
_entity_poly.pdbx_seq_one_letter_code
_entity_poly.pdbx_strand_id
1 'polypeptide(L)'
;MQLVHPPLTLVAVTISTLLAGSVQAATPESQDTATADETLTVLGQTYRNTATKTRLDPIETPQAISVVDGETLSLRGVSSVSEALRYVPGVNTELRGGAVNRLDLFNIRGFDNYQNFYDGLLLQYNDWNLQPQIDPVAIEQLEVFKGPTSVLYGSMPPGGMVNLIAKRPQRESKHNVSVATGTGTLKEMTLDSTGAINEQLAYRLVGLAREKDGQAVTSKEERYVFAPSLDWQLGERTLLNLNLYYQKDPEAGIYTTVPASGSAKSNPLGQLGSDTFLGDENWNEYNRDVTLLGYKLSHDFNERWQVLQNARYMDASAYQRNTYNAALAADNRTLARNAYLTDEDSRGVVIDNQLAGKVQTGSAQHNLLLGVDYQYLDAHILYRDTLDYSAPSIDIFNPNHSQIVPEALTFNYQDKKVIRQSQTGVYLQDQVRLDRLVAIGGARYDRYRMDTDSRTLYQGADSQSLAHIDQDNLSFRVGALYELDGGFSPYASYAESFEPVPGADKQGQAFKPATGHQWEGGVKFLSDDMSKTATLSAFHITKKNALVTDPDNVYGPKLQTGETVSRGIELEGRADLTSQLDLALNYTLMDMEITRDTTTLQGKTPVWVPRQMASLWSNYYPGGNLEGMRVGAGLRYVGEAEMDAANTDKVPDYLLMDMSASYDLAALSASLKGMGVSLGASNLFNKTYYSCYDQNNCWFGAERSVEARLKYAF
;
A
#
# COMPACT_ATOMS: atom_id res chain seq x y z
N MET A 1 -39.05 8.84 -6.13
CA MET A 1 -39.01 9.75 -7.27
C MET A 1 -37.83 9.27 -8.10
N GLN A 2 -38.12 8.45 -9.10
CA GLN A 2 -37.09 7.79 -9.91
C GLN A 2 -36.36 8.81 -10.76
N LEU A 3 -35.04 8.93 -10.60
CA LEU A 3 -34.14 9.59 -11.53
C LEU A 3 -33.57 8.55 -12.49
N VAL A 4 -34.06 8.62 -13.72
CA VAL A 4 -33.63 7.81 -14.86
C VAL A 4 -32.26 8.34 -15.32
N HIS A 5 -31.23 7.49 -15.28
CA HIS A 5 -29.95 7.76 -15.92
C HIS A 5 -30.02 7.46 -17.42
N PRO A 6 -29.53 8.34 -18.31
CA PRO A 6 -29.44 8.01 -19.74
C PRO A 6 -28.20 7.13 -20.00
N PRO A 7 -28.24 6.23 -21.00
CA PRO A 7 -27.13 5.33 -21.30
C PRO A 7 -25.98 6.08 -21.99
N LEU A 8 -24.77 5.86 -21.49
CA LEU A 8 -23.49 6.31 -22.08
C LEU A 8 -23.15 5.47 -23.34
N THR A 9 -23.83 5.74 -24.43
CA THR A 9 -23.50 5.19 -25.76
C THR A 9 -23.33 6.34 -26.75
N LEU A 10 -22.26 7.15 -26.61
CA LEU A 10 -21.80 8.06 -27.69
C LEU A 10 -20.52 8.82 -27.31
N VAL A 11 -19.39 8.13 -27.14
CA VAL A 11 -18.04 8.80 -27.13
C VAL A 11 -16.98 8.02 -27.92
N ALA A 12 -17.33 6.96 -28.62
CA ALA A 12 -16.36 6.09 -29.29
C ALA A 12 -16.05 6.45 -30.76
N VAL A 13 -16.51 7.54 -31.32
CA VAL A 13 -16.41 7.78 -32.80
C VAL A 13 -15.66 9.07 -33.20
N THR A 14 -15.08 9.86 -32.30
CA THR A 14 -14.51 11.17 -32.71
C THR A 14 -12.99 11.33 -32.45
N ILE A 15 -12.22 10.26 -32.24
CA ILE A 15 -10.75 10.34 -32.06
C ILE A 15 -9.95 9.95 -33.32
N SER A 16 -10.60 9.54 -34.40
CA SER A 16 -9.90 8.97 -35.59
C SER A 16 -9.44 9.98 -36.65
N THR A 17 -9.54 11.28 -36.46
CA THR A 17 -9.27 12.27 -37.54
C THR A 17 -8.30 13.40 -37.22
N LEU A 18 -7.46 13.29 -36.20
CA LEU A 18 -6.48 14.34 -35.83
C LEU A 18 -5.01 13.90 -35.84
N LEU A 19 -4.66 12.77 -36.44
CA LEU A 19 -3.27 12.25 -36.51
C LEU A 19 -2.71 12.17 -37.94
N ALA A 20 -3.04 13.10 -38.82
CA ALA A 20 -2.40 13.25 -40.12
C ALA A 20 -1.72 14.63 -40.22
N GLY A 21 -0.60 14.81 -39.53
CA GLY A 21 0.30 15.96 -39.62
C GLY A 21 1.75 15.46 -39.80
N SER A 22 2.31 15.78 -40.94
CA SER A 22 3.61 15.43 -41.53
C SER A 22 4.79 15.38 -40.57
N VAL A 23 5.42 14.22 -40.47
CA VAL A 23 6.76 14.02 -39.90
C VAL A 23 7.81 14.46 -40.90
N GLN A 24 8.56 15.51 -40.59
CA GLN A 24 9.81 15.85 -41.25
C GLN A 24 10.98 15.18 -40.51
N ALA A 25 11.68 14.32 -41.21
CA ALA A 25 12.83 13.59 -40.70
C ALA A 25 14.00 14.53 -40.39
N ALA A 26 14.46 14.50 -39.13
CA ALA A 26 15.76 15.04 -38.75
C ALA A 26 16.80 13.92 -38.75
N THR A 27 17.97 14.19 -39.29
CA THR A 27 19.15 13.31 -39.45
C THR A 27 19.73 12.87 -38.09
N PRO A 28 20.33 11.67 -38.02
CA PRO A 28 20.85 11.12 -36.77
C PRO A 28 22.23 11.70 -36.45
N GLU A 29 22.41 12.26 -35.27
CA GLU A 29 23.71 12.48 -34.64
C GLU A 29 23.97 11.45 -33.54
N SER A 30 25.14 10.87 -33.65
CA SER A 30 25.96 10.02 -32.77
C SER A 30 25.35 9.42 -31.49
N GLN A 31 25.40 8.10 -31.44
CA GLN A 31 25.36 7.28 -30.26
C GLN A 31 26.41 7.71 -29.23
N ASP A 32 25.97 8.18 -28.08
CA ASP A 32 26.72 8.08 -26.84
C ASP A 32 26.13 6.96 -26.00
N THR A 33 27.01 6.07 -25.60
CA THR A 33 26.75 4.92 -24.75
C THR A 33 26.14 5.40 -23.42
N ALA A 34 24.87 5.06 -23.20
CA ALA A 34 24.20 5.23 -21.90
C ALA A 34 24.91 4.34 -20.87
N THR A 35 25.71 4.94 -20.06
CA THR A 35 26.33 4.34 -18.88
C THR A 35 25.35 4.32 -17.73
N ALA A 36 25.56 3.44 -16.76
CA ALA A 36 24.75 3.13 -15.58
C ALA A 36 24.33 4.34 -14.65
N ASP A 37 24.49 5.54 -15.13
CA ASP A 37 24.23 6.80 -14.42
C ASP A 37 22.73 7.19 -14.38
N GLU A 38 21.87 6.55 -15.19
CA GLU A 38 20.46 6.92 -15.29
C GLU A 38 19.59 6.45 -14.12
N THR A 39 19.99 5.38 -13.43
CA THR A 39 19.16 4.79 -12.35
C THR A 39 19.22 5.57 -11.04
N LEU A 40 20.29 6.30 -10.79
CA LEU A 40 20.44 7.14 -9.57
C LEU A 40 20.02 8.60 -9.80
N THR A 41 20.11 9.10 -11.03
CA THR A 41 19.73 10.46 -11.39
C THR A 41 18.23 10.71 -11.31
N VAL A 42 17.40 9.67 -11.43
CA VAL A 42 15.94 9.76 -11.29
C VAL A 42 15.51 10.07 -9.84
N LEU A 43 16.30 9.69 -8.84
CA LEU A 43 16.02 9.98 -7.43
C LEU A 43 16.26 11.45 -7.05
N GLY A 44 17.04 12.21 -7.81
CA GLY A 44 17.55 13.53 -7.40
C GLY A 44 16.77 14.76 -7.88
N GLN A 45 15.87 14.66 -8.85
CA GLN A 45 15.36 15.86 -9.53
C GLN A 45 13.88 16.15 -9.37
N THR A 46 13.08 15.34 -8.73
CA THR A 46 11.66 15.57 -8.84
C THR A 46 10.96 15.59 -7.50
N TYR A 47 10.46 16.75 -7.17
CA TYR A 47 9.50 16.99 -6.11
C TYR A 47 9.92 16.46 -4.73
N ARG A 48 9.81 17.26 -3.71
CA ARG A 48 9.94 16.90 -2.30
C ARG A 48 8.77 16.03 -1.81
N ASN A 49 8.38 15.08 -2.62
CA ASN A 49 7.32 14.12 -2.29
C ASN A 49 7.88 12.82 -1.77
N THR A 50 9.18 12.73 -1.67
CA THR A 50 9.80 11.66 -0.91
C THR A 50 9.21 11.72 0.48
N ALA A 51 9.03 10.60 1.10
CA ALA A 51 8.48 10.50 2.43
C ALA A 51 9.34 11.23 3.48
N THR A 52 10.52 11.74 3.14
CA THR A 52 11.26 12.70 3.98
C THR A 52 10.73 14.12 3.87
N LYS A 53 9.91 14.45 2.86
CA LYS A 53 9.52 15.82 2.48
C LYS A 53 10.72 16.76 2.27
N THR A 54 11.90 16.19 1.98
CA THR A 54 13.16 16.90 1.83
C THR A 54 13.92 16.45 0.59
N ARG A 55 15.07 17.02 0.33
CA ARG A 55 15.94 16.66 -0.81
C ARG A 55 17.05 15.68 -0.44
N LEU A 56 17.06 15.11 0.77
CA LEU A 56 18.02 14.08 1.14
C LEU A 56 17.67 12.75 0.45
N ASP A 57 18.69 12.11 -0.05
CA ASP A 57 18.57 10.76 -0.55
C ASP A 57 18.30 9.77 0.59
N PRO A 58 17.61 8.65 0.31
CA PRO A 58 17.39 7.60 1.31
C PRO A 58 18.68 7.16 2.00
N ILE A 59 19.81 7.14 1.29
CA ILE A 59 21.11 6.74 1.84
C ILE A 59 21.64 7.75 2.87
N GLU A 60 21.35 9.04 2.73
CA GLU A 60 21.75 10.11 3.63
C GLU A 60 20.77 10.33 4.79
N THR A 61 19.62 9.68 4.78
CA THR A 61 18.60 9.84 5.82
C THR A 61 18.88 8.89 6.99
N PRO A 62 18.95 9.35 8.25
CA PRO A 62 19.19 8.49 9.42
C PRO A 62 17.94 7.70 9.82
N GLN A 63 17.41 6.90 8.91
CA GLN A 63 16.24 6.04 9.05
C GLN A 63 16.24 4.99 7.94
N ALA A 64 15.70 3.79 8.22
CA ALA A 64 15.54 2.75 7.22
C ALA A 64 14.41 3.11 6.24
N ILE A 65 14.74 3.15 4.94
CA ILE A 65 13.82 3.46 3.84
C ILE A 65 14.09 2.47 2.73
N SER A 66 13.04 1.82 2.22
CA SER A 66 13.10 0.97 1.03
C SER A 66 12.41 1.66 -0.14
N VAL A 67 12.97 1.52 -1.34
CA VAL A 67 12.41 2.05 -2.58
C VAL A 67 12.23 0.92 -3.58
N VAL A 68 11.04 0.84 -4.18
CA VAL A 68 10.72 -0.07 -5.28
C VAL A 68 10.35 0.77 -6.50
N ASP A 69 11.15 0.70 -7.55
CA ASP A 69 10.96 1.47 -8.77
C ASP A 69 9.93 0.84 -9.71
N GLY A 70 9.39 1.64 -10.64
CA GLY A 70 8.34 1.23 -11.58
C GLY A 70 8.79 0.17 -12.58
N GLU A 71 10.08 0.11 -12.91
CA GLU A 71 10.62 -0.95 -13.76
C GLU A 71 10.52 -2.30 -13.05
N THR A 72 10.96 -2.36 -11.79
CA THR A 72 10.82 -3.54 -10.92
C THR A 72 9.36 -3.98 -10.79
N LEU A 73 8.42 -3.02 -10.60
CA LEU A 73 6.98 -3.31 -10.55
C LEU A 73 6.49 -3.96 -11.84
N SER A 74 6.87 -3.39 -12.99
CA SER A 74 6.48 -3.89 -14.31
C SER A 74 7.05 -5.29 -14.61
N LEU A 75 8.33 -5.52 -14.28
CA LEU A 75 9.01 -6.79 -14.55
C LEU A 75 8.49 -7.94 -13.70
N ARG A 76 8.04 -7.64 -12.48
CA ARG A 76 7.43 -8.63 -11.58
C ARG A 76 5.95 -8.86 -11.86
N GLY A 77 5.33 -8.09 -12.76
CA GLY A 77 3.92 -8.21 -13.12
C GLY A 77 2.98 -7.96 -11.93
N VAL A 78 3.31 -7.00 -11.06
CA VAL A 78 2.52 -6.72 -9.86
C VAL A 78 1.21 -6.04 -10.21
N SER A 79 0.12 -6.46 -9.59
CA SER A 79 -1.23 -5.94 -9.81
C SER A 79 -1.82 -5.19 -8.59
N SER A 80 -1.11 -5.19 -7.46
CA SER A 80 -1.51 -4.49 -6.23
C SER A 80 -0.31 -3.93 -5.46
N VAL A 81 -0.57 -3.00 -4.53
CA VAL A 81 0.46 -2.46 -3.62
C VAL A 81 1.01 -3.56 -2.72
N SER A 82 0.16 -4.45 -2.22
CA SER A 82 0.59 -5.60 -1.40
C SER A 82 1.57 -6.50 -2.15
N GLU A 83 1.34 -6.76 -3.44
CA GLU A 83 2.27 -7.53 -4.28
C GLU A 83 3.59 -6.79 -4.49
N ALA A 84 3.56 -5.47 -4.68
CA ALA A 84 4.75 -4.65 -4.83
C ALA A 84 5.67 -4.71 -3.61
N LEU A 85 5.11 -4.89 -2.42
CA LEU A 85 5.82 -4.94 -1.14
C LEU A 85 6.42 -6.32 -0.80
N ARG A 86 6.12 -7.39 -1.54
CA ARG A 86 6.54 -8.77 -1.24
C ARG A 86 8.05 -8.97 -1.02
N TYR A 87 8.88 -8.09 -1.56
CA TYR A 87 10.33 -8.15 -1.47
C TYR A 87 10.93 -7.01 -0.63
N VAL A 88 10.15 -6.39 0.25
CA VAL A 88 10.61 -5.31 1.13
C VAL A 88 10.86 -5.87 2.53
N PRO A 89 12.06 -5.69 3.12
CA PRO A 89 12.33 -6.21 4.46
C PRO A 89 11.49 -5.49 5.51
N GLY A 90 11.08 -6.20 6.56
CA GLY A 90 10.24 -5.68 7.63
C GLY A 90 8.77 -5.55 7.28
N VAL A 91 8.35 -5.94 6.06
CA VAL A 91 6.96 -5.87 5.59
C VAL A 91 6.42 -7.27 5.37
N ASN A 92 5.34 -7.63 6.07
CA ASN A 92 4.56 -8.84 5.82
C ASN A 92 3.30 -8.46 5.05
N THR A 93 3.09 -9.06 3.90
CA THR A 93 1.98 -8.80 2.98
C THR A 93 1.00 -9.98 2.97
N GLU A 94 -0.12 -9.81 2.27
CA GLU A 94 -1.10 -10.89 2.07
C GLU A 94 -1.68 -11.43 3.39
N LEU A 95 -1.91 -10.54 4.36
CA LEU A 95 -2.41 -10.91 5.69
C LEU A 95 -3.79 -11.58 5.63
N ARG A 96 -4.54 -11.35 4.56
CA ARG A 96 -5.80 -12.02 4.23
C ARG A 96 -5.69 -12.94 3.02
N GLY A 97 -4.49 -13.56 2.86
CA GLY A 97 -4.20 -14.41 1.72
C GLY A 97 -4.03 -13.64 0.41
N GLY A 98 -3.69 -14.36 -0.66
CA GLY A 98 -3.44 -13.76 -1.97
C GLY A 98 -4.70 -13.61 -2.84
N ALA A 99 -5.84 -14.17 -2.42
CA ALA A 99 -7.09 -14.16 -3.19
C ALA A 99 -8.05 -13.02 -2.81
N VAL A 100 -7.74 -12.25 -1.75
CA VAL A 100 -8.62 -11.20 -1.23
C VAL A 100 -7.99 -9.83 -1.43
N ASN A 101 -8.52 -9.06 -2.38
CA ASN A 101 -7.99 -7.74 -2.77
C ASN A 101 -8.80 -6.56 -2.22
N ARG A 102 -9.62 -6.80 -1.19
CA ARG A 102 -10.50 -5.77 -0.62
C ARG A 102 -9.74 -4.57 -0.06
N LEU A 103 -8.63 -4.82 0.62
CA LEU A 103 -7.80 -3.81 1.27
C LEU A 103 -6.32 -4.05 0.95
N ASP A 104 -5.56 -2.98 0.82
CA ASP A 104 -4.10 -3.01 0.92
C ASP A 104 -3.73 -3.08 2.40
N LEU A 105 -3.71 -4.29 2.94
CA LEU A 105 -3.40 -4.58 4.33
C LEU A 105 -2.07 -5.30 4.43
N PHE A 106 -1.16 -4.73 5.18
CA PHE A 106 0.17 -5.30 5.44
C PHE A 106 0.70 -4.83 6.79
N ASN A 107 1.67 -5.57 7.36
CA ASN A 107 2.37 -5.14 8.56
C ASN A 107 3.70 -4.53 8.20
N ILE A 108 4.07 -3.45 8.86
CA ILE A 108 5.43 -2.93 8.86
C ILE A 108 5.99 -3.08 10.28
N ARG A 109 7.08 -3.84 10.43
CA ARG A 109 7.68 -4.14 11.74
C ARG A 109 6.67 -4.70 12.76
N GLY A 110 5.71 -5.50 12.26
CA GLY A 110 4.67 -6.15 13.06
C GLY A 110 3.41 -5.31 13.31
N PHE A 111 3.41 -4.03 13.03
CA PHE A 111 2.23 -3.18 13.20
C PHE A 111 1.41 -3.13 11.91
N ASP A 112 0.10 -3.35 12.04
CA ASP A 112 -0.83 -3.29 10.93
C ASP A 112 -0.86 -1.89 10.33
N ASN A 113 -0.87 -1.82 9.00
CA ASN A 113 -0.99 -0.59 8.25
C ASN A 113 -2.17 -0.68 7.29
N TYR A 114 -3.11 0.26 7.44
CA TYR A 114 -4.27 0.48 6.56
C TYR A 114 -4.16 1.79 5.79
N GLN A 115 -3.12 2.60 6.06
CA GLN A 115 -2.99 3.96 5.55
C GLN A 115 -1.84 4.04 4.56
N ASN A 116 -2.19 4.28 3.30
CA ASN A 116 -1.22 4.57 2.25
C ASN A 116 -1.24 6.06 1.92
N PHE A 117 -0.12 6.54 1.42
CA PHE A 117 0.01 7.91 0.90
C PHE A 117 0.20 7.86 -0.61
N TYR A 118 -0.35 8.83 -1.29
CA TYR A 118 -0.16 9.00 -2.73
C TYR A 118 0.36 10.40 -2.99
N ASP A 119 1.57 10.51 -3.54
CA ASP A 119 2.30 11.76 -3.68
C ASP A 119 2.45 12.57 -2.37
N GLY A 120 2.70 11.88 -1.26
CA GLY A 120 2.86 12.50 0.06
C GLY A 120 1.57 12.97 0.73
N LEU A 121 0.40 12.75 0.14
CA LEU A 121 -0.90 13.01 0.74
C LEU A 121 -1.60 11.72 1.14
N LEU A 122 -2.21 11.72 2.32
CA LEU A 122 -2.94 10.57 2.84
C LEU A 122 -4.07 10.16 1.88
N LEU A 123 -4.16 8.87 1.56
CA LEU A 123 -5.35 8.24 1.02
C LEU A 123 -6.31 7.95 2.17
N GLN A 124 -7.34 8.78 2.29
CA GLN A 124 -8.22 8.74 3.44
C GLN A 124 -9.07 7.47 3.43
N TYR A 125 -9.12 6.78 4.56
CA TYR A 125 -9.82 5.54 4.77
C TYR A 125 -10.90 5.72 5.85
N ASN A 126 -12.07 5.14 5.66
CA ASN A 126 -13.23 5.29 6.56
C ASN A 126 -13.26 4.29 7.71
N ASP A 127 -12.18 3.54 7.93
CA ASP A 127 -12.05 2.47 8.93
C ASP A 127 -13.05 1.31 8.80
N TRP A 128 -13.61 1.11 7.58
CA TRP A 128 -14.52 -0.01 7.30
C TRP A 128 -14.07 -0.81 6.08
N ASN A 129 -14.78 -0.75 4.95
CA ASN A 129 -14.42 -1.51 3.75
C ASN A 129 -13.99 -0.63 2.56
N LEU A 130 -14.27 0.66 2.60
CA LEU A 130 -13.90 1.59 1.53
C LEU A 130 -12.51 2.17 1.79
N GLN A 131 -11.49 1.45 1.30
CA GLN A 131 -10.10 1.94 1.23
C GLN A 131 -9.78 2.27 -0.24
N PRO A 132 -9.36 3.52 -0.55
CA PRO A 132 -8.82 3.83 -1.87
C PRO A 132 -7.53 3.06 -2.11
N GLN A 133 -7.49 2.31 -3.20
CA GLN A 133 -6.30 1.57 -3.66
C GLN A 133 -5.83 2.19 -4.97
N ILE A 134 -4.53 2.36 -5.14
CA ILE A 134 -3.94 2.87 -6.37
C ILE A 134 -3.35 1.70 -7.14
N ASP A 135 -3.76 1.53 -8.41
CA ASP A 135 -3.19 0.51 -9.26
C ASP A 135 -1.71 0.81 -9.60
N PRO A 136 -0.82 -0.19 -9.53
CA PRO A 136 0.60 -0.03 -9.85
C PRO A 136 0.87 0.56 -11.24
N VAL A 137 -0.05 0.45 -12.19
CA VAL A 137 0.08 1.05 -13.53
C VAL A 137 0.28 2.57 -13.48
N ALA A 138 -0.26 3.25 -12.45
CA ALA A 138 -0.14 4.70 -12.26
C ALA A 138 1.03 5.11 -11.35
N ILE A 139 1.82 4.14 -10.83
CA ILE A 139 2.89 4.36 -9.87
C ILE A 139 4.24 4.38 -10.59
N GLU A 140 5.05 5.41 -10.35
CA GLU A 140 6.44 5.53 -10.81
C GLU A 140 7.40 4.83 -9.86
N GLN A 141 7.17 5.00 -8.55
CA GLN A 141 7.94 4.36 -7.51
C GLN A 141 7.14 4.25 -6.22
N LEU A 142 7.52 3.33 -5.37
CA LEU A 142 6.93 3.07 -4.07
C LEU A 142 8.02 3.21 -3.01
N GLU A 143 7.75 3.98 -1.96
CA GLU A 143 8.66 4.22 -0.85
C GLU A 143 8.07 3.66 0.43
N VAL A 144 8.86 2.89 1.17
CA VAL A 144 8.49 2.37 2.49
C VAL A 144 9.34 2.99 3.55
N PHE A 145 8.72 3.77 4.40
CA PHE A 145 9.33 4.34 5.60
C PHE A 145 9.08 3.42 6.76
N LYS A 146 10.13 2.96 7.40
CA LYS A 146 10.07 2.03 8.51
C LYS A 146 10.21 2.78 9.83
N GLY A 147 9.26 2.53 10.74
CA GLY A 147 9.14 3.23 12.02
C GLY A 147 8.31 4.52 11.97
N PRO A 148 8.13 5.19 13.10
CA PRO A 148 7.26 6.36 13.24
C PRO A 148 7.64 7.52 12.32
N THR A 149 6.65 8.09 11.64
CA THR A 149 6.82 9.26 10.74
C THR A 149 5.79 10.37 11.01
N SER A 150 5.12 10.33 12.16
CA SER A 150 4.07 11.31 12.51
C SER A 150 4.54 12.76 12.45
N VAL A 151 5.83 13.03 12.71
CA VAL A 151 6.39 14.40 12.61
C VAL A 151 6.19 15.03 11.23
N LEU A 152 6.08 14.24 10.17
CA LEU A 152 5.86 14.76 8.82
C LEU A 152 4.42 14.55 8.31
N TYR A 153 3.72 13.54 8.84
CA TYR A 153 2.49 13.05 8.21
C TYR A 153 1.27 13.01 9.14
N GLY A 154 1.46 13.28 10.44
CA GLY A 154 0.39 13.28 11.44
C GLY A 154 0.06 11.89 11.97
N SER A 155 -1.20 11.62 12.22
CA SER A 155 -1.66 10.35 12.81
C SER A 155 -1.29 9.14 11.95
N MET A 156 -0.58 8.16 12.54
CA MET A 156 -0.23 6.91 11.89
C MET A 156 0.25 5.83 12.87
N PRO A 157 0.19 4.53 12.47
CA PRO A 157 0.74 3.45 13.26
C PRO A 157 2.28 3.55 13.38
N PRO A 158 2.88 3.01 14.45
CA PRO A 158 4.30 3.17 14.71
C PRO A 158 5.22 2.32 13.82
N GLY A 159 4.67 1.38 13.04
CA GLY A 159 5.46 0.53 12.16
C GLY A 159 6.07 1.26 10.98
N GLY A 160 5.39 2.28 10.47
CA GLY A 160 5.81 3.03 9.30
C GLY A 160 4.70 3.36 8.32
N MET A 161 5.08 3.77 7.11
CA MET A 161 4.15 4.15 6.05
C MET A 161 4.63 3.73 4.67
N VAL A 162 3.70 3.64 3.74
CA VAL A 162 3.96 3.47 2.31
C VAL A 162 3.52 4.72 1.58
N ASN A 163 4.42 5.29 0.77
CA ASN A 163 4.14 6.42 -0.11
C ASN A 163 4.26 5.97 -1.57
N LEU A 164 3.19 6.13 -2.31
CA LEU A 164 3.08 5.82 -3.72
C LEU A 164 3.36 7.09 -4.51
N ILE A 165 4.36 7.10 -5.36
CA ILE A 165 4.71 8.23 -6.22
C ILE A 165 4.05 8.03 -7.57
N ALA A 166 3.23 9.00 -7.98
CA ALA A 166 2.53 8.96 -9.27
C ALA A 166 3.50 9.12 -10.45
N LYS A 167 3.18 8.45 -11.53
CA LYS A 167 3.80 8.74 -12.84
C LYS A 167 3.52 10.17 -13.26
N ARG A 168 4.56 10.91 -13.70
CA ARG A 168 4.48 12.33 -14.00
C ARG A 168 4.73 12.65 -15.45
N PRO A 169 4.26 13.83 -15.91
CA PRO A 169 4.63 14.38 -17.21
C PRO A 169 6.16 14.45 -17.38
N GLN A 170 6.63 14.00 -18.52
CA GLN A 170 8.00 14.13 -18.99
C GLN A 170 8.01 14.97 -20.26
N ARG A 171 9.07 15.72 -20.50
CA ARG A 171 9.18 16.52 -21.74
C ARG A 171 9.58 15.69 -22.94
N GLU A 172 10.36 14.65 -22.71
CA GLU A 172 10.68 13.63 -23.72
C GLU A 172 9.41 12.84 -24.07
N SER A 173 9.14 12.70 -25.36
CA SER A 173 7.99 11.91 -25.82
C SER A 173 8.27 10.42 -25.66
N LYS A 174 7.43 9.75 -24.86
CA LYS A 174 7.48 8.30 -24.64
C LYS A 174 6.04 7.77 -24.63
N HIS A 175 5.77 6.82 -25.50
CA HIS A 175 4.44 6.24 -25.62
C HIS A 175 4.57 4.72 -25.53
N ASN A 176 3.82 4.12 -24.63
CA ASN A 176 3.82 2.70 -24.41
C ASN A 176 2.38 2.17 -24.45
N VAL A 177 2.16 1.12 -25.20
CA VAL A 177 0.92 0.33 -25.15
C VAL A 177 1.31 -1.10 -24.82
N SER A 178 0.57 -1.76 -23.94
CA SER A 178 0.79 -3.18 -23.70
C SER A 178 -0.52 -3.95 -23.63
N VAL A 179 -0.43 -5.24 -23.98
CA VAL A 179 -1.50 -6.22 -23.75
C VAL A 179 -0.93 -7.38 -22.98
N ALA A 180 -1.70 -7.92 -22.04
CA ALA A 180 -1.30 -9.08 -21.26
C ALA A 180 -2.42 -10.12 -21.18
N THR A 181 -2.00 -11.38 -21.04
CA THR A 181 -2.85 -12.53 -20.79
C THR A 181 -2.18 -13.48 -19.80
N GLY A 182 -2.95 -14.34 -19.14
CA GLY A 182 -2.37 -15.22 -18.13
C GLY A 182 -3.38 -16.04 -17.34
N THR A 183 -2.95 -16.48 -16.19
CA THR A 183 -3.77 -17.22 -15.22
C THR A 183 -5.04 -16.44 -14.87
N GLY A 184 -6.15 -17.15 -14.66
CA GLY A 184 -7.45 -16.54 -14.41
C GLY A 184 -8.05 -15.88 -15.65
N THR A 185 -7.78 -16.42 -16.85
CA THR A 185 -8.26 -15.83 -18.14
C THR A 185 -7.95 -14.34 -18.29
N LEU A 186 -6.83 -13.89 -17.72
CA LEU A 186 -6.41 -12.49 -17.69
C LEU A 186 -6.45 -11.86 -19.09
N LYS A 187 -7.12 -10.73 -19.18
CA LYS A 187 -7.11 -9.81 -20.31
C LYS A 187 -6.80 -8.43 -19.79
N GLU A 188 -5.67 -7.89 -20.17
CA GLU A 188 -5.25 -6.56 -19.76
C GLU A 188 -4.76 -5.75 -20.94
N MET A 189 -5.10 -4.47 -20.95
CA MET A 189 -4.54 -3.47 -21.85
C MET A 189 -4.12 -2.26 -21.04
N THR A 190 -2.91 -1.73 -21.30
CA THR A 190 -2.41 -0.50 -20.69
C THR A 190 -1.97 0.50 -21.74
N LEU A 191 -2.10 1.78 -21.39
CA LEU A 191 -1.56 2.92 -22.12
C LEU A 191 -0.76 3.78 -21.15
N ASP A 192 0.43 4.19 -21.55
CA ASP A 192 1.24 5.17 -20.82
C ASP A 192 1.91 6.10 -21.85
N SER A 193 1.45 7.33 -21.91
CA SER A 193 1.88 8.31 -22.91
C SER A 193 2.27 9.60 -22.22
N THR A 194 3.46 10.11 -22.53
CA THR A 194 3.96 11.38 -22.01
C THR A 194 4.71 12.15 -23.08
N GLY A 195 4.81 13.47 -22.94
CA GLY A 195 5.55 14.33 -23.83
C GLY A 195 5.28 15.81 -23.59
N ALA A 196 6.09 16.67 -24.19
CA ALA A 196 5.84 18.10 -24.24
C ALA A 196 4.73 18.42 -25.24
N ILE A 197 3.73 19.22 -24.83
CA ILE A 197 2.75 19.83 -25.73
C ILE A 197 3.39 21.07 -26.37
N ASN A 198 4.12 21.84 -25.56
CA ASN A 198 4.91 23.01 -25.97
C ASN A 198 6.00 23.28 -24.91
N GLU A 199 6.71 24.41 -25.02
CA GLU A 199 7.78 24.80 -24.07
C GLU A 199 7.30 24.92 -22.61
N GLN A 200 6.02 25.20 -22.38
CA GLN A 200 5.45 25.43 -21.05
C GLN A 200 4.63 24.24 -20.52
N LEU A 201 4.12 23.39 -21.41
CA LEU A 201 3.17 22.34 -21.07
C LEU A 201 3.76 20.95 -21.41
N ALA A 202 3.70 20.05 -20.44
CA ALA A 202 3.95 18.61 -20.63
C ALA A 202 2.78 17.80 -20.04
N TYR A 203 2.47 16.67 -20.66
CA TYR A 203 1.39 15.81 -20.23
C TYR A 203 1.86 14.40 -19.91
N ARG A 204 1.11 13.71 -19.09
CA ARG A 204 1.12 12.25 -18.95
C ARG A 204 -0.29 11.72 -18.94
N LEU A 205 -0.52 10.64 -19.65
CA LEU A 205 -1.78 9.92 -19.68
C LEU A 205 -1.52 8.46 -19.42
N VAL A 206 -2.07 7.94 -18.30
CA VAL A 206 -2.03 6.52 -17.96
C VAL A 206 -3.43 5.96 -18.02
N GLY A 207 -3.58 4.79 -18.64
CA GLY A 207 -4.84 4.06 -18.76
C GLY A 207 -4.65 2.57 -18.55
N LEU A 208 -5.66 1.91 -17.96
CA LEU A 208 -5.73 0.47 -17.76
C LEU A 208 -7.16 -0.02 -17.99
N ALA A 209 -7.28 -1.15 -18.66
CA ALA A 209 -8.47 -2.00 -18.63
C ALA A 209 -8.02 -3.42 -18.33
N ARG A 210 -8.55 -4.03 -17.25
CA ARG A 210 -8.20 -5.38 -16.79
C ARG A 210 -9.46 -6.15 -16.45
N GLU A 211 -9.50 -7.41 -16.89
CA GLU A 211 -10.49 -8.42 -16.51
C GLU A 211 -9.76 -9.73 -16.21
N LYS A 212 -10.07 -10.39 -15.10
CA LYS A 212 -9.56 -11.72 -14.78
C LYS A 212 -10.51 -12.48 -13.86
N ASP A 213 -10.47 -13.80 -13.94
CA ASP A 213 -11.07 -14.67 -12.92
C ASP A 213 -10.16 -14.69 -11.69
N GLY A 214 -10.76 -14.63 -10.50
CA GLY A 214 -10.03 -14.78 -9.24
C GLY A 214 -9.65 -16.24 -8.94
N GLN A 215 -8.85 -16.45 -7.88
CA GLN A 215 -8.44 -17.78 -7.44
C GLN A 215 -9.61 -18.60 -6.92
N ALA A 216 -10.48 -18.03 -6.08
CA ALA A 216 -11.66 -18.70 -5.58
C ALA A 216 -12.69 -18.86 -6.72
N VAL A 217 -13.35 -20.02 -6.76
CA VAL A 217 -14.42 -20.28 -7.74
C VAL A 217 -15.47 -19.16 -7.70
N THR A 218 -16.03 -18.78 -8.85
CA THR A 218 -16.99 -17.69 -9.04
C THR A 218 -16.46 -16.28 -8.85
N SER A 219 -15.19 -16.10 -8.46
CA SER A 219 -14.58 -14.79 -8.28
C SER A 219 -14.20 -14.15 -9.61
N LYS A 220 -14.52 -12.87 -9.77
CA LYS A 220 -14.11 -12.05 -10.92
C LYS A 220 -13.53 -10.72 -10.43
N GLU A 221 -12.58 -10.22 -11.20
CA GLU A 221 -11.99 -8.90 -11.00
C GLU A 221 -12.02 -8.13 -12.31
N GLU A 222 -12.59 -6.94 -12.28
CA GLU A 222 -12.65 -6.02 -13.42
C GLU A 222 -12.25 -4.64 -12.94
N ARG A 223 -11.28 -4.01 -13.62
CA ARG A 223 -10.75 -2.70 -13.26
C ARG A 223 -10.48 -1.83 -14.47
N TYR A 224 -10.89 -0.58 -14.36
CA TYR A 224 -10.57 0.50 -15.27
C TYR A 224 -9.85 1.61 -14.53
N VAL A 225 -8.73 2.10 -15.08
CA VAL A 225 -7.99 3.26 -14.56
C VAL A 225 -7.81 4.29 -15.65
N PHE A 226 -8.01 5.55 -15.30
CA PHE A 226 -7.73 6.71 -16.12
C PHE A 226 -7.03 7.78 -15.27
N ALA A 227 -5.74 8.03 -15.55
CA ALA A 227 -4.92 8.92 -14.73
C ALA A 227 -4.16 9.94 -15.62
N PRO A 228 -4.81 11.02 -16.07
CA PRO A 228 -4.16 12.13 -16.77
C PRO A 228 -3.47 13.06 -15.77
N SER A 229 -2.33 13.63 -16.18
CA SER A 229 -1.67 14.72 -15.47
C SER A 229 -1.04 15.71 -16.45
N LEU A 230 -0.93 16.96 -15.99
CA LEU A 230 -0.42 18.08 -16.77
C LEU A 230 0.55 18.89 -15.92
N ASP A 231 1.76 19.09 -16.40
CA ASP A 231 2.72 20.05 -15.85
C ASP A 231 2.66 21.34 -16.66
N TRP A 232 2.39 22.45 -15.98
CA TRP A 232 2.32 23.78 -16.56
C TRP A 232 3.36 24.69 -15.91
N GLN A 233 4.39 25.04 -16.69
CA GLN A 233 5.39 26.00 -16.31
C GLN A 233 4.82 27.43 -16.48
N LEU A 234 4.30 28.01 -15.40
CA LEU A 234 3.66 29.34 -15.38
C LEU A 234 4.68 30.47 -15.52
N GLY A 235 5.96 30.19 -15.39
CA GLY A 235 7.08 31.08 -15.49
C GLY A 235 8.36 30.35 -15.13
N GLU A 236 9.51 31.01 -15.17
CA GLU A 236 10.82 30.37 -14.91
C GLU A 236 10.91 29.69 -13.52
N ARG A 237 10.13 30.15 -12.55
CA ARG A 237 10.20 29.74 -11.13
C ARG A 237 8.91 29.12 -10.59
N THR A 238 7.91 28.92 -11.44
CA THR A 238 6.59 28.44 -10.98
C THR A 238 6.13 27.28 -11.82
N LEU A 239 5.96 26.12 -11.21
CA LEU A 239 5.41 24.92 -11.81
C LEU A 239 4.08 24.58 -11.14
N LEU A 240 3.03 24.38 -11.94
CA LEU A 240 1.74 23.85 -11.53
C LEU A 240 1.54 22.47 -12.16
N ASN A 241 1.40 21.44 -11.35
CA ASN A 241 0.93 20.13 -11.78
C ASN A 241 -0.56 20.02 -11.48
N LEU A 242 -1.34 19.57 -12.45
CA LEU A 242 -2.76 19.20 -12.30
C LEU A 242 -2.85 17.70 -12.55
N ASN A 243 -3.55 16.96 -11.69
CA ASN A 243 -3.66 15.50 -11.80
C ASN A 243 -5.06 15.00 -11.44
N LEU A 244 -5.47 13.95 -12.12
CA LEU A 244 -6.66 13.17 -11.84
C LEU A 244 -6.26 11.71 -11.76
N TYR A 245 -6.81 10.98 -10.82
CA TYR A 245 -6.84 9.53 -10.80
C TYR A 245 -8.29 9.08 -10.69
N TYR A 246 -8.78 8.36 -11.66
CA TYR A 246 -10.08 7.73 -11.66
C TYR A 246 -9.92 6.22 -11.79
N GLN A 247 -10.54 5.48 -10.87
CA GLN A 247 -10.59 4.02 -10.89
C GLN A 247 -12.02 3.56 -10.71
N LYS A 248 -12.42 2.59 -11.52
CA LYS A 248 -13.68 1.87 -11.38
C LYS A 248 -13.40 0.38 -11.34
N ASP A 249 -13.87 -0.28 -10.29
CA ASP A 249 -13.86 -1.72 -10.13
C ASP A 249 -15.31 -2.22 -10.15
N PRO A 250 -15.91 -2.55 -11.32
CA PRO A 250 -17.27 -3.11 -11.39
C PRO A 250 -17.38 -4.45 -10.64
N GLU A 251 -16.31 -5.23 -10.69
CA GLU A 251 -16.11 -6.47 -9.94
C GLU A 251 -14.75 -6.38 -9.23
N ALA A 252 -14.74 -6.27 -7.91
CA ALA A 252 -13.52 -6.11 -7.13
C ALA A 252 -13.08 -7.41 -6.43
N GLY A 253 -13.41 -8.56 -6.99
CA GLY A 253 -13.17 -9.86 -6.40
C GLY A 253 -14.17 -10.22 -5.31
N ILE A 254 -13.86 -11.24 -4.54
CA ILE A 254 -14.69 -11.69 -3.42
C ILE A 254 -13.91 -11.60 -2.11
N TYR A 255 -14.66 -11.44 -1.01
CA TYR A 255 -14.13 -11.67 0.32
C TYR A 255 -14.64 -13.03 0.81
N THR A 256 -13.73 -13.97 1.04
CA THR A 256 -14.06 -15.29 1.56
C THR A 256 -13.03 -15.72 2.59
N THR A 257 -13.47 -16.46 3.59
CA THR A 257 -12.62 -17.12 4.58
C THR A 257 -12.94 -18.61 4.60
N VAL A 258 -11.99 -19.39 5.07
CA VAL A 258 -12.16 -20.82 5.31
C VAL A 258 -11.82 -21.14 6.77
N PRO A 259 -12.41 -22.17 7.41
CA PRO A 259 -11.99 -22.60 8.73
C PRO A 259 -10.55 -23.14 8.70
N ALA A 260 -9.81 -23.01 9.79
CA ALA A 260 -8.48 -23.61 9.95
C ALA A 260 -8.52 -25.12 9.73
N SER A 261 -9.55 -25.78 10.25
CA SER A 261 -9.78 -27.22 10.02
C SER A 261 -10.14 -27.50 8.55
N GLY A 262 -9.27 -28.23 7.87
CA GLY A 262 -9.35 -28.50 6.43
C GLY A 262 -8.56 -27.51 5.56
N SER A 263 -7.94 -26.49 6.16
CA SER A 263 -7.01 -25.56 5.47
C SER A 263 -5.63 -25.59 6.15
N ALA A 264 -5.34 -24.65 7.01
CA ALA A 264 -4.06 -24.58 7.74
C ALA A 264 -3.87 -25.75 8.72
N LYS A 265 -4.93 -26.41 9.11
CA LYS A 265 -4.95 -27.61 9.98
C LYS A 265 -5.62 -28.79 9.27
N SER A 266 -5.24 -30.00 9.66
CA SER A 266 -5.89 -31.23 9.17
C SER A 266 -7.34 -31.29 9.61
N ASN A 267 -8.19 -31.87 8.74
CA ASN A 267 -9.58 -32.22 9.05
C ASN A 267 -9.74 -33.72 8.82
N PRO A 268 -10.49 -34.45 9.69
CA PRO A 268 -10.70 -35.90 9.53
C PRO A 268 -11.33 -36.30 8.19
N LEU A 269 -12.03 -35.39 7.54
CA LEU A 269 -12.74 -35.65 6.27
C LEU A 269 -11.92 -35.28 5.02
N GLY A 270 -10.75 -34.60 5.18
CA GLY A 270 -9.88 -34.22 4.06
C GLY A 270 -9.38 -32.79 4.15
N GLN A 271 -8.82 -32.29 3.05
CA GLN A 271 -8.34 -30.92 2.89
C GLN A 271 -9.18 -30.18 1.86
N LEU A 272 -9.37 -28.88 2.07
CA LEU A 272 -10.04 -27.96 1.15
C LEU A 272 -9.10 -27.61 -0.01
N GLY A 273 -9.65 -27.39 -1.20
CA GLY A 273 -8.92 -26.81 -2.32
C GLY A 273 -8.62 -25.34 -2.08
N SER A 274 -7.53 -24.86 -2.66
CA SER A 274 -7.14 -23.44 -2.58
C SER A 274 -8.09 -22.50 -3.31
N ASP A 275 -8.93 -23.04 -4.18
CA ASP A 275 -10.01 -22.38 -4.91
C ASP A 275 -11.36 -22.37 -4.16
N THR A 276 -11.41 -22.90 -2.92
CA THR A 276 -12.64 -23.01 -2.15
C THR A 276 -13.29 -21.66 -1.90
N PHE A 277 -14.57 -21.56 -2.26
CA PHE A 277 -15.47 -20.46 -1.91
C PHE A 277 -16.57 -20.98 -0.98
N LEU A 278 -16.69 -20.43 0.22
CA LEU A 278 -17.72 -20.79 1.19
C LEU A 278 -18.84 -19.74 1.28
N GLY A 279 -18.87 -18.83 0.31
CA GLY A 279 -19.94 -17.86 0.12
C GLY A 279 -21.11 -18.38 -0.72
N ASP A 280 -21.88 -17.46 -1.29
CA ASP A 280 -23.06 -17.77 -2.10
C ASP A 280 -23.15 -16.79 -3.29
N GLU A 281 -23.27 -17.29 -4.51
CA GLU A 281 -23.31 -16.49 -5.74
C GLU A 281 -24.51 -15.54 -5.78
N ASN A 282 -25.64 -15.92 -5.17
CA ASN A 282 -26.82 -15.08 -5.13
C ASN A 282 -26.68 -13.90 -4.15
N TRP A 283 -25.63 -13.96 -3.29
CA TRP A 283 -25.35 -12.96 -2.27
C TRP A 283 -23.84 -12.63 -2.24
N ASN A 284 -23.26 -12.36 -3.42
CA ASN A 284 -21.88 -12.01 -3.59
C ASN A 284 -21.77 -10.88 -4.63
N GLU A 285 -21.34 -9.71 -4.18
CA GLU A 285 -21.10 -8.54 -5.01
C GLU A 285 -20.08 -7.65 -4.30
N TYR A 286 -19.13 -7.13 -5.02
CA TYR A 286 -18.24 -6.08 -4.53
C TYR A 286 -17.82 -5.18 -5.68
N ASN A 287 -18.21 -3.93 -5.59
CA ASN A 287 -17.81 -2.90 -6.54
C ASN A 287 -17.22 -1.70 -5.80
N ARG A 288 -16.42 -0.90 -6.51
CA ARG A 288 -15.77 0.29 -5.96
C ARG A 288 -15.48 1.31 -7.05
N ASP A 289 -15.73 2.59 -6.74
CA ASP A 289 -15.33 3.73 -7.54
C ASP A 289 -14.45 4.66 -6.71
N VAL A 290 -13.37 5.20 -7.30
CA VAL A 290 -12.44 6.14 -6.64
C VAL A 290 -12.09 7.26 -7.61
N THR A 291 -12.32 8.50 -7.21
CA THR A 291 -11.91 9.70 -7.93
C THR A 291 -11.02 10.56 -7.04
N LEU A 292 -9.80 10.83 -7.49
CA LEU A 292 -8.87 11.74 -6.83
C LEU A 292 -8.54 12.89 -7.80
N LEU A 293 -8.86 14.11 -7.42
CA LEU A 293 -8.52 15.31 -8.17
C LEU A 293 -7.52 16.13 -7.37
N GLY A 294 -6.36 16.40 -7.92
CA GLY A 294 -5.29 17.06 -7.21
C GLY A 294 -4.55 18.11 -8.02
N TYR A 295 -3.85 18.97 -7.30
CA TYR A 295 -2.84 19.84 -7.87
C TYR A 295 -1.63 19.96 -6.96
N LYS A 296 -0.51 20.32 -7.55
CA LYS A 296 0.72 20.67 -6.87
C LYS A 296 1.29 21.94 -7.46
N LEU A 297 1.44 22.95 -6.63
CA LEU A 297 2.06 24.22 -6.98
C LEU A 297 3.43 24.34 -6.31
N SER A 298 4.48 24.52 -7.10
CA SER A 298 5.83 24.79 -6.62
C SER A 298 6.26 26.16 -7.13
N HIS A 299 6.75 27.02 -6.21
CA HIS A 299 7.27 28.33 -6.56
C HIS A 299 8.59 28.62 -5.85
N ASP A 300 9.63 28.88 -6.61
CA ASP A 300 10.94 29.29 -6.11
C ASP A 300 11.00 30.82 -6.00
N PHE A 301 10.95 31.36 -4.77
CA PHE A 301 11.14 32.80 -4.55
C PHE A 301 12.54 33.24 -4.98
N ASN A 302 13.51 32.38 -4.70
CA ASN A 302 14.91 32.52 -5.08
C ASN A 302 15.60 31.15 -4.96
N GLU A 303 16.91 31.08 -5.15
CA GLU A 303 17.72 29.85 -5.08
C GLU A 303 17.69 29.18 -3.69
N ARG A 304 17.28 29.89 -2.64
CA ARG A 304 17.29 29.42 -1.25
C ARG A 304 15.91 29.04 -0.74
N TRP A 305 14.84 29.71 -1.17
CA TRP A 305 13.51 29.57 -0.60
C TRP A 305 12.49 29.13 -1.66
N GLN A 306 11.74 28.10 -1.32
CA GLN A 306 10.71 27.55 -2.15
C GLN A 306 9.45 27.30 -1.31
N VAL A 307 8.29 27.60 -1.88
CA VAL A 307 6.99 27.15 -1.38
C VAL A 307 6.48 26.00 -2.23
N LEU A 308 5.87 25.01 -1.57
CA LEU A 308 5.14 23.93 -2.19
C LEU A 308 3.74 23.86 -1.55
N GLN A 309 2.70 23.81 -2.37
CA GLN A 309 1.36 23.45 -1.95
C GLN A 309 0.91 22.22 -2.72
N ASN A 310 0.52 21.18 -2.01
CA ASN A 310 -0.02 19.95 -2.55
C ASN A 310 -1.44 19.76 -2.00
N ALA A 311 -2.42 19.55 -2.87
CA ALA A 311 -3.81 19.42 -2.47
C ALA A 311 -4.50 18.32 -3.28
N ARG A 312 -5.43 17.61 -2.61
CA ARG A 312 -6.24 16.55 -3.22
C ARG A 312 -7.64 16.53 -2.66
N TYR A 313 -8.62 16.44 -3.54
CA TYR A 313 -10.00 16.06 -3.27
C TYR A 313 -10.20 14.59 -3.60
N MET A 314 -10.93 13.89 -2.77
CA MET A 314 -11.33 12.49 -2.95
C MET A 314 -12.85 12.37 -2.94
N ASP A 315 -13.39 11.57 -3.86
CA ASP A 315 -14.76 11.05 -3.83
C ASP A 315 -14.66 9.54 -4.12
N ALA A 316 -15.13 8.73 -3.19
CA ALA A 316 -15.04 7.29 -3.30
C ALA A 316 -16.29 6.62 -2.77
N SER A 317 -16.67 5.49 -3.38
CA SER A 317 -17.80 4.66 -2.95
C SER A 317 -17.48 3.18 -3.07
N ALA A 318 -18.11 2.36 -2.24
CA ALA A 318 -18.07 0.91 -2.35
C ALA A 318 -19.39 0.30 -1.91
N TYR A 319 -19.81 -0.72 -2.63
CA TYR A 319 -20.94 -1.58 -2.23
C TYR A 319 -20.49 -3.03 -2.17
N GLN A 320 -20.79 -3.69 -1.06
CA GLN A 320 -20.47 -5.10 -0.89
C GLN A 320 -21.62 -5.84 -0.23
N ARG A 321 -21.94 -7.02 -0.74
CA ARG A 321 -22.76 -8.04 -0.06
C ARG A 321 -22.07 -9.37 -0.13
N ASN A 322 -22.05 -10.09 0.99
CA ASN A 322 -21.38 -11.38 1.10
C ASN A 322 -21.85 -12.14 2.34
N THR A 323 -21.32 -13.35 2.50
CA THR A 323 -21.44 -14.13 3.74
C THR A 323 -20.11 -14.14 4.47
N TYR A 324 -20.13 -14.44 5.76
CA TYR A 324 -18.95 -14.71 6.57
C TYR A 324 -19.17 -15.92 7.48
N ASN A 325 -18.06 -16.57 7.85
CA ASN A 325 -18.06 -17.76 8.69
C ASN A 325 -18.45 -17.41 10.12
N ALA A 326 -19.38 -18.22 10.69
CA ALA A 326 -19.78 -18.08 12.06
C ALA A 326 -19.18 -19.18 12.94
N ALA A 327 -19.46 -20.45 12.64
CA ALA A 327 -18.93 -21.60 13.38
C ALA A 327 -18.94 -22.88 12.53
N LEU A 328 -17.85 -23.66 12.61
CA LEU A 328 -17.82 -25.02 12.08
C LEU A 328 -18.45 -25.97 13.11
N ALA A 329 -19.43 -26.77 12.67
CA ALA A 329 -20.10 -27.73 13.53
C ALA A 329 -19.17 -28.91 13.96
N ALA A 330 -19.58 -29.65 14.97
CA ALA A 330 -18.83 -30.79 15.51
C ALA A 330 -18.66 -31.97 14.51
N ASP A 331 -19.42 -31.98 13.42
CA ASP A 331 -19.26 -32.92 12.31
C ASP A 331 -18.04 -32.61 11.41
N ASN A 332 -17.32 -31.51 11.68
CA ASN A 332 -16.20 -31.00 10.91
C ASN A 332 -16.49 -30.71 9.43
N ARG A 333 -17.76 -30.52 9.10
CA ARG A 333 -18.25 -30.38 7.72
C ARG A 333 -19.22 -29.23 7.52
N THR A 334 -20.19 -29.09 8.42
CA THR A 334 -21.25 -28.10 8.31
C THR A 334 -20.78 -26.76 8.89
N LEU A 335 -20.70 -25.72 8.05
CA LEU A 335 -20.30 -24.37 8.45
C LEU A 335 -21.53 -23.46 8.53
N ALA A 336 -21.81 -22.94 9.71
CA ALA A 336 -22.80 -21.88 9.90
C ALA A 336 -22.27 -20.55 9.36
N ARG A 337 -23.16 -19.76 8.72
CA ARG A 337 -22.82 -18.48 8.09
C ARG A 337 -23.79 -17.40 8.50
N ASN A 338 -23.33 -16.15 8.49
CA ASN A 338 -24.15 -14.96 8.41
C ASN A 338 -24.03 -14.30 7.05
N ALA A 339 -25.01 -13.46 6.70
CA ALA A 339 -25.01 -12.65 5.50
C ALA A 339 -24.98 -11.17 5.90
N TYR A 340 -24.20 -10.38 5.19
CA TYR A 340 -24.11 -8.93 5.41
C TYR A 340 -24.13 -8.15 4.09
N LEU A 341 -24.40 -6.88 4.21
CA LEU A 341 -24.13 -5.91 3.16
C LEU A 341 -23.54 -4.63 3.78
N THR A 342 -22.73 -3.93 3.01
CA THR A 342 -22.29 -2.58 3.32
C THR A 342 -22.41 -1.70 2.08
N ASP A 343 -22.85 -0.45 2.29
CA ASP A 343 -22.96 0.59 1.27
C ASP A 343 -22.28 1.83 1.84
N GLU A 344 -21.19 2.25 1.19
CA GLU A 344 -20.25 3.22 1.75
C GLU A 344 -19.95 4.31 0.74
N ASP A 345 -19.96 5.55 1.20
CA ASP A 345 -19.44 6.69 0.47
C ASP A 345 -18.52 7.54 1.36
N SER A 346 -17.50 8.14 0.76
CA SER A 346 -16.52 8.95 1.45
C SER A 346 -16.05 10.10 0.58
N ARG A 347 -16.04 11.30 1.15
CA ARG A 347 -15.48 12.51 0.52
C ARG A 347 -14.44 13.12 1.41
N GLY A 348 -13.33 13.53 0.82
CA GLY A 348 -12.25 14.06 1.60
C GLY A 348 -11.43 15.12 0.89
N VAL A 349 -10.73 15.92 1.69
CA VAL A 349 -9.76 16.90 1.23
C VAL A 349 -8.50 16.79 2.06
N VAL A 350 -7.35 16.80 1.39
CA VAL A 350 -6.04 16.88 2.04
C VAL A 350 -5.25 18.01 1.38
N ILE A 351 -4.69 18.90 2.20
CA ILE A 351 -3.86 20.03 1.75
C ILE A 351 -2.61 20.07 2.60
N ASP A 352 -1.44 20.16 1.97
CA ASP A 352 -0.15 20.31 2.62
C ASP A 352 0.58 21.53 2.04
N ASN A 353 0.91 22.49 2.88
CA ASN A 353 1.64 23.70 2.55
C ASN A 353 3.02 23.63 3.17
N GLN A 354 4.07 23.79 2.36
CA GLN A 354 5.44 23.67 2.78
C GLN A 354 6.23 24.92 2.37
N LEU A 355 6.99 25.46 3.30
CA LEU A 355 8.06 26.42 3.05
C LEU A 355 9.39 25.75 3.32
N ALA A 356 10.22 25.62 2.31
CA ALA A 356 11.54 25.06 2.47
C ALA A 356 12.63 26.10 2.19
N GLY A 357 13.67 26.06 3.00
CA GLY A 357 14.77 27.01 2.93
C GLY A 357 16.13 26.35 3.04
N LYS A 358 17.12 26.89 2.31
CA LYS A 358 18.53 26.55 2.47
C LYS A 358 19.22 27.73 3.14
N VAL A 359 19.78 27.49 4.33
CA VAL A 359 20.50 28.50 5.11
C VAL A 359 21.89 27.96 5.42
N GLN A 360 22.89 28.82 5.44
CA GLN A 360 24.25 28.46 5.83
C GLN A 360 24.63 29.24 7.08
N THR A 361 25.14 28.52 8.09
CA THR A 361 25.64 29.11 9.33
C THR A 361 27.06 28.61 9.57
N GLY A 362 28.04 29.44 9.23
CA GLY A 362 29.44 29.02 9.20
C GLY A 362 29.69 27.90 8.19
N SER A 363 30.17 26.75 8.64
CA SER A 363 30.34 25.53 7.81
C SER A 363 29.09 24.65 7.74
N ALA A 364 28.07 24.90 8.56
CA ALA A 364 26.86 24.11 8.57
C ALA A 364 25.87 24.55 7.49
N GLN A 365 25.36 23.61 6.71
CA GLN A 365 24.27 23.81 5.77
C GLN A 365 22.95 23.29 6.39
N HIS A 366 21.95 24.15 6.43
CA HIS A 366 20.62 23.84 6.95
C HIS A 366 19.63 23.70 5.80
N ASN A 367 18.87 22.62 5.79
CA ASN A 367 17.69 22.45 4.95
C ASN A 367 16.45 22.51 5.85
N LEU A 368 15.90 23.72 5.98
CA LEU A 368 14.74 24.01 6.81
C LEU A 368 13.45 23.61 6.07
N LEU A 369 12.52 23.01 6.78
CA LEU A 369 11.18 22.72 6.31
C LEU A 369 10.17 23.17 7.38
N LEU A 370 9.29 24.09 7.02
CA LEU A 370 8.12 24.48 7.80
C LEU A 370 6.88 24.09 7.02
N GLY A 371 5.91 23.44 7.66
CA GLY A 371 4.68 23.06 6.99
C GLY A 371 3.44 23.19 7.85
N VAL A 372 2.33 23.33 7.16
CA VAL A 372 0.97 23.30 7.73
C VAL A 372 0.11 22.44 6.84
N ASP A 373 -0.46 21.38 7.37
CA ASP A 373 -1.41 20.55 6.66
C ASP A 373 -2.80 20.51 7.30
N TYR A 374 -3.77 20.19 6.47
CA TYR A 374 -5.15 20.00 6.85
C TYR A 374 -5.73 18.81 6.11
N GLN A 375 -6.47 17.98 6.85
CA GLN A 375 -7.20 16.83 6.33
C GLN A 375 -8.64 16.89 6.80
N TYR A 376 -9.58 16.55 5.93
CA TYR A 376 -11.00 16.43 6.26
C TYR A 376 -11.60 15.23 5.54
N LEU A 377 -12.37 14.41 6.25
CA LEU A 377 -13.12 13.28 5.74
C LEU A 377 -14.57 13.37 6.23
N ASP A 378 -15.52 13.17 5.31
CA ASP A 378 -16.95 12.92 5.58
C ASP A 378 -17.30 11.56 4.97
N ALA A 379 -17.65 10.59 5.80
CA ALA A 379 -17.92 9.24 5.38
C ALA A 379 -19.27 8.76 5.90
N HIS A 380 -20.00 8.05 5.05
CA HIS A 380 -21.29 7.47 5.34
C HIS A 380 -21.21 5.96 5.14
N ILE A 381 -21.66 5.19 6.11
CA ILE A 381 -21.62 3.74 6.09
C ILE A 381 -23.01 3.22 6.46
N LEU A 382 -23.62 2.45 5.57
CA LEU A 382 -24.74 1.60 5.88
C LEU A 382 -24.26 0.16 5.99
N TYR A 383 -24.34 -0.44 7.15
CA TYR A 383 -24.07 -1.84 7.37
C TYR A 383 -25.33 -2.58 7.80
N ARG A 384 -25.58 -3.76 7.23
CA ARG A 384 -26.66 -4.66 7.64
C ARG A 384 -26.12 -6.07 7.81
N ASP A 385 -26.64 -6.80 8.79
CA ASP A 385 -26.20 -8.15 9.12
C ASP A 385 -27.37 -8.99 9.63
N THR A 386 -27.33 -10.27 9.36
CA THR A 386 -28.30 -11.22 9.89
C THR A 386 -28.03 -11.58 11.36
N LEU A 387 -26.77 -11.59 11.82
CA LEU A 387 -26.27 -11.81 13.20
C LEU A 387 -26.82 -13.04 13.97
N ASP A 388 -27.55 -13.92 13.34
CA ASP A 388 -28.24 -15.04 14.00
C ASP A 388 -28.04 -16.37 13.28
N TYR A 389 -27.03 -16.43 12.40
CA TYR A 389 -26.76 -17.60 11.54
C TYR A 389 -27.93 -17.94 10.62
N SER A 390 -28.73 -16.95 10.23
CA SER A 390 -29.93 -17.17 9.38
C SER A 390 -29.59 -17.41 7.91
N ALA A 391 -28.36 -17.12 7.49
CA ALA A 391 -27.94 -17.59 6.20
C ALA A 391 -27.79 -19.11 6.19
N PRO A 392 -28.17 -19.79 5.09
CA PRO A 392 -28.07 -21.26 5.00
C PRO A 392 -26.64 -21.72 5.31
N SER A 393 -26.50 -22.74 6.17
CA SER A 393 -25.22 -23.40 6.41
C SER A 393 -24.71 -24.06 5.14
N ILE A 394 -23.39 -24.19 5.01
CA ILE A 394 -22.74 -24.78 3.84
C ILE A 394 -21.91 -26.00 4.22
N ASP A 395 -21.87 -27.02 3.35
CA ASP A 395 -20.93 -28.12 3.42
C ASP A 395 -19.57 -27.65 2.86
N ILE A 396 -18.52 -27.63 3.70
CA ILE A 396 -17.20 -27.13 3.31
C ILE A 396 -16.49 -27.99 2.26
N PHE A 397 -16.84 -29.28 2.12
CA PHE A 397 -16.28 -30.22 1.14
C PHE A 397 -17.10 -30.40 -0.12
N ASN A 398 -18.38 -30.01 -0.09
CA ASN A 398 -19.26 -30.03 -1.24
C ASN A 398 -20.18 -28.79 -1.23
N PRO A 399 -19.60 -27.59 -1.39
CA PRO A 399 -20.34 -26.35 -1.23
C PRO A 399 -21.40 -26.17 -2.32
N ASN A 400 -22.62 -25.85 -1.90
CA ASN A 400 -23.65 -25.35 -2.79
C ASN A 400 -23.65 -23.82 -2.73
N HIS A 401 -23.29 -23.17 -3.82
CA HIS A 401 -23.13 -21.72 -3.90
C HIS A 401 -24.42 -20.96 -4.26
N SER A 402 -25.56 -21.62 -4.38
CA SER A 402 -26.83 -21.01 -4.80
C SER A 402 -27.98 -21.32 -3.83
N GLN A 403 -27.70 -21.23 -2.51
CA GLN A 403 -28.66 -21.54 -1.45
C GLN A 403 -29.42 -20.31 -0.97
N ILE A 404 -28.81 -19.13 -1.03
CA ILE A 404 -29.43 -17.90 -0.54
C ILE A 404 -30.49 -17.42 -1.50
N VAL A 405 -31.66 -17.13 -0.94
CA VAL A 405 -32.74 -16.39 -1.59
C VAL A 405 -32.69 -14.97 -0.99
N PRO A 406 -32.24 -13.96 -1.72
CA PRO A 406 -31.99 -12.62 -1.16
C PRO A 406 -33.18 -12.00 -0.44
N GLU A 407 -34.41 -12.24 -0.97
CA GLU A 407 -35.64 -11.71 -0.42
C GLU A 407 -36.06 -12.40 0.89
N ALA A 408 -35.51 -13.58 1.17
CA ALA A 408 -35.77 -14.34 2.39
C ALA A 408 -34.80 -13.99 3.53
N LEU A 409 -33.71 -13.26 3.26
CA LEU A 409 -32.79 -12.84 4.28
C LEU A 409 -33.43 -11.80 5.23
N THR A 410 -33.35 -12.06 6.51
CA THR A 410 -33.82 -11.16 7.55
C THR A 410 -32.62 -10.50 8.23
N PHE A 411 -32.46 -9.19 8.02
CA PHE A 411 -31.43 -8.41 8.67
C PHE A 411 -31.95 -7.93 10.02
N ASN A 412 -31.48 -8.54 11.09
CA ASN A 412 -31.84 -8.18 12.46
C ASN A 412 -30.85 -7.15 13.08
N TYR A 413 -29.79 -6.82 12.37
CA TYR A 413 -28.87 -5.74 12.70
C TYR A 413 -28.71 -4.77 11.52
N GLN A 414 -28.74 -3.46 11.82
CA GLN A 414 -28.40 -2.39 10.90
C GLN A 414 -27.68 -1.30 11.66
N ASP A 415 -26.59 -0.80 11.11
CA ASP A 415 -25.90 0.41 11.58
C ASP A 415 -25.80 1.43 10.43
N LYS A 416 -26.29 2.65 10.69
CA LYS A 416 -26.09 3.81 9.83
C LYS A 416 -25.12 4.73 10.53
N LYS A 417 -23.91 4.83 10.03
CA LYS A 417 -22.84 5.58 10.62
C LYS A 417 -22.43 6.75 9.73
N VAL A 418 -22.30 7.91 10.32
CA VAL A 418 -21.71 9.10 9.70
C VAL A 418 -20.47 9.48 10.49
N ILE A 419 -19.34 9.59 9.81
CA ILE A 419 -18.05 9.95 10.39
C ILE A 419 -17.61 11.27 9.76
N ARG A 420 -17.30 12.27 10.60
CA ARG A 420 -16.65 13.51 10.16
C ARG A 420 -15.37 13.67 10.95
N GLN A 421 -14.27 13.64 10.21
CA GLN A 421 -12.93 13.66 10.77
C GLN A 421 -12.16 14.85 10.21
N SER A 422 -11.38 15.52 11.06
CA SER A 422 -10.42 16.53 10.62
C SER A 422 -9.14 16.45 11.42
N GLN A 423 -8.02 16.72 10.77
CA GLN A 423 -6.72 16.87 11.39
C GLN A 423 -6.05 18.12 10.86
N THR A 424 -5.48 18.92 11.75
CA THR A 424 -4.62 20.05 11.40
C THR A 424 -3.28 19.86 12.04
N GLY A 425 -2.22 19.92 11.26
CA GLY A 425 -0.85 19.75 11.70
C GLY A 425 0.02 20.95 11.38
N VAL A 426 0.90 21.33 12.31
CA VAL A 426 1.97 22.30 12.09
C VAL A 426 3.29 21.60 12.39
N TYR A 427 4.22 21.62 11.45
CA TYR A 427 5.49 20.92 11.61
C TYR A 427 6.68 21.75 11.18
N LEU A 428 7.81 21.49 11.84
CA LEU A 428 9.12 22.09 11.55
C LEU A 428 10.15 20.98 11.54
N GLN A 429 11.07 21.02 10.58
CA GLN A 429 12.24 20.15 10.53
C GLN A 429 13.46 20.94 10.06
N ASP A 430 14.60 20.67 10.66
CA ASP A 430 15.92 21.09 10.18
C ASP A 430 16.78 19.87 9.89
N GLN A 431 17.42 19.87 8.73
CA GLN A 431 18.47 18.92 8.36
C GLN A 431 19.76 19.69 8.23
N VAL A 432 20.70 19.36 9.10
CA VAL A 432 21.99 20.02 9.19
C VAL A 432 23.06 19.11 8.60
N ARG A 433 23.77 19.59 7.58
CA ARG A 433 24.99 18.96 7.10
C ARG A 433 26.20 19.77 7.56
N LEU A 434 27.06 19.13 8.32
CA LEU A 434 28.34 19.68 8.79
C LEU A 434 29.43 18.70 8.38
N ASP A 435 30.10 19.00 7.25
CA ASP A 435 31.07 18.13 6.63
C ASP A 435 30.48 16.70 6.40
N ARG A 436 30.94 15.71 7.12
CA ARG A 436 30.51 14.32 7.05
C ARG A 436 29.32 13.96 7.98
N LEU A 437 28.92 14.91 8.79
CA LEU A 437 27.79 14.71 9.71
C LEU A 437 26.48 15.21 9.08
N VAL A 438 25.49 14.36 9.01
CA VAL A 438 24.10 14.72 8.70
C VAL A 438 23.26 14.52 9.94
N ALA A 439 22.62 15.57 10.43
CA ALA A 439 21.74 15.53 11.57
C ALA A 439 20.34 16.01 11.19
N ILE A 440 19.31 15.40 11.74
CA ILE A 440 17.91 15.78 11.55
C ILE A 440 17.27 16.04 12.91
N GLY A 441 16.53 17.14 13.03
CA GLY A 441 15.65 17.43 14.15
C GLY A 441 14.31 17.94 13.65
N GLY A 442 13.22 17.47 14.23
CA GLY A 442 11.87 17.92 13.86
C GLY A 442 10.86 17.78 14.99
N ALA A 443 9.85 18.62 14.92
CA ALA A 443 8.70 18.60 15.82
C ALA A 443 7.42 18.88 15.05
N ARG A 444 6.31 18.32 15.50
CA ARG A 444 4.98 18.55 14.95
C ARG A 444 3.95 18.57 16.06
N TYR A 445 3.05 19.53 15.96
CA TYR A 445 1.83 19.61 16.76
C TYR A 445 0.62 19.30 15.86
N ASP A 446 -0.23 18.38 16.32
CA ASP A 446 -1.46 17.98 15.66
C ASP A 446 -2.66 18.24 16.55
N ARG A 447 -3.75 18.67 15.94
CA ARG A 447 -5.08 18.62 16.52
C ARG A 447 -5.97 17.76 15.65
N TYR A 448 -6.52 16.71 16.26
CA TYR A 448 -7.41 15.74 15.62
C TYR A 448 -8.81 15.84 16.22
N ARG A 449 -9.83 15.87 15.36
CA ARG A 449 -11.24 15.87 15.74
C ARG A 449 -11.99 14.84 14.91
N MET A 450 -12.87 14.10 15.56
CA MET A 450 -13.79 13.19 14.89
C MET A 450 -15.14 13.19 15.60
N ASP A 451 -16.20 13.36 14.82
CA ASP A 451 -17.58 13.16 15.23
C ASP A 451 -18.12 11.92 14.54
N THR A 452 -18.68 11.00 15.32
CA THR A 452 -19.36 9.81 14.80
C THR A 452 -20.79 9.81 15.30
N ASP A 453 -21.74 9.78 14.39
CA ASP A 453 -23.16 9.53 14.64
C ASP A 453 -23.54 8.15 14.10
N SER A 454 -23.86 7.21 15.01
CA SER A 454 -24.22 5.85 14.67
C SER A 454 -25.63 5.58 15.14
N ARG A 455 -26.52 5.20 14.21
CA ARG A 455 -27.89 4.78 14.48
C ARG A 455 -28.02 3.30 14.23
N THR A 456 -28.15 2.55 15.30
CA THR A 456 -28.20 1.08 15.28
C THR A 456 -29.64 0.59 15.51
N LEU A 457 -30.11 -0.27 14.62
CA LEU A 457 -31.32 -1.05 14.80
C LEU A 457 -30.89 -2.51 15.05
N TYR A 458 -31.23 -3.06 16.23
CA TYR A 458 -30.93 -4.43 16.59
C TYR A 458 -32.17 -5.13 17.13
N GLN A 459 -32.61 -6.19 16.46
CA GLN A 459 -33.83 -6.96 16.83
C GLN A 459 -35.05 -6.06 17.09
N GLY A 460 -35.21 -5.01 16.29
CA GLY A 460 -36.32 -4.06 16.42
C GLY A 460 -36.08 -2.91 17.44
N ALA A 461 -35.05 -2.96 18.23
CA ALA A 461 -34.67 -1.87 19.13
C ALA A 461 -33.81 -0.83 18.38
N ASP A 462 -34.22 0.43 18.40
CA ASP A 462 -33.51 1.57 17.77
C ASP A 462 -32.68 2.28 18.86
N SER A 463 -31.42 2.53 18.58
CA SER A 463 -30.51 3.26 19.46
C SER A 463 -29.62 4.21 18.66
N GLN A 464 -29.27 5.35 19.25
CA GLN A 464 -28.33 6.29 18.67
C GLN A 464 -27.14 6.46 19.61
N SER A 465 -25.94 6.43 19.06
CA SER A 465 -24.68 6.69 19.73
C SER A 465 -23.97 7.86 19.06
N LEU A 466 -23.61 8.86 19.87
CA LEU A 466 -22.79 10.00 19.44
C LEU A 466 -21.44 9.87 20.11
N ALA A 467 -20.37 9.82 19.32
CA ALA A 467 -19.01 9.84 19.83
C ALA A 467 -18.28 11.07 19.29
N HIS A 468 -17.56 11.74 20.18
CA HIS A 468 -16.76 12.91 19.86
C HIS A 468 -15.33 12.68 20.32
N ILE A 469 -14.36 12.98 19.47
CA ILE A 469 -12.94 12.99 19.76
C ILE A 469 -12.42 14.40 19.49
N ASP A 470 -11.73 15.00 20.45
CA ASP A 470 -10.92 16.20 20.28
C ASP A 470 -9.61 15.94 21.04
N GLN A 471 -8.56 15.58 20.29
CA GLN A 471 -7.28 15.17 20.85
C GLN A 471 -6.17 15.98 20.19
N ASP A 472 -5.14 16.27 20.94
CA ASP A 472 -3.93 16.88 20.43
C ASP A 472 -2.71 16.02 20.77
N ASN A 473 -1.67 16.16 19.97
CA ASN A 473 -0.41 15.46 20.15
C ASN A 473 0.76 16.31 19.69
N LEU A 474 1.88 16.18 20.40
CA LEU A 474 3.16 16.73 20.01
C LEU A 474 4.13 15.58 19.78
N SER A 475 4.66 15.49 18.56
CA SER A 475 5.59 14.43 18.14
C SER A 475 6.96 15.02 17.84
N PHE A 476 8.02 14.25 18.15
CA PHE A 476 9.41 14.61 17.88
C PHE A 476 10.11 13.54 17.05
N ARG A 477 11.12 13.99 16.29
CA ARG A 477 12.12 13.12 15.69
C ARG A 477 13.49 13.76 15.79
N VAL A 478 14.50 12.93 15.98
CA VAL A 478 15.90 13.33 15.94
C VAL A 478 16.72 12.17 15.40
N GLY A 479 17.73 12.47 14.62
CA GLY A 479 18.64 11.47 14.09
C GLY A 479 19.94 12.07 13.63
N ALA A 480 20.96 11.23 13.55
CA ALA A 480 22.26 11.60 13.02
C ALA A 480 22.86 10.43 12.23
N LEU A 481 23.58 10.78 11.18
CA LEU A 481 24.32 9.87 10.32
C LEU A 481 25.71 10.48 10.11
N TYR A 482 26.75 9.66 10.13
CA TYR A 482 28.12 10.09 9.90
C TYR A 482 28.75 9.32 8.75
N GLU A 483 29.20 10.03 7.72
CA GLU A 483 29.82 9.48 6.51
C GLU A 483 31.29 9.13 6.78
N LEU A 484 31.61 7.85 6.84
CA LEU A 484 32.98 7.34 6.97
C LEU A 484 33.61 7.13 5.60
N ASP A 485 34.95 7.08 5.57
CA ASP A 485 35.67 6.65 4.37
C ASP A 485 35.32 5.19 4.04
N GLY A 486 35.28 4.87 2.73
CA GLY A 486 34.89 3.53 2.24
C GLY A 486 33.40 3.30 2.16
N GLY A 487 32.58 4.36 2.16
CA GLY A 487 31.14 4.29 1.87
C GLY A 487 30.23 3.85 3.01
N PHE A 488 30.76 3.70 4.23
CA PHE A 488 29.96 3.33 5.40
C PHE A 488 29.41 4.55 6.12
N SER A 489 28.13 4.51 6.49
CA SER A 489 27.44 5.60 7.18
C SER A 489 26.65 5.05 8.38
N PRO A 490 27.28 4.92 9.57
CA PRO A 490 26.57 4.60 10.80
C PRO A 490 25.57 5.72 11.14
N TYR A 491 24.41 5.31 11.67
CA TYR A 491 23.36 6.24 12.07
C TYR A 491 22.64 5.78 13.35
N ALA A 492 22.01 6.73 14.00
CA ALA A 492 21.05 6.48 15.07
C ALA A 492 19.91 7.50 14.99
N SER A 493 18.70 7.07 15.36
CA SER A 493 17.53 7.94 15.38
C SER A 493 16.52 7.57 16.46
N TYR A 494 15.74 8.58 16.84
CA TYR A 494 14.55 8.48 17.66
C TYR A 494 13.39 9.14 16.93
N ALA A 495 12.22 8.51 16.92
CA ALA A 495 11.03 9.04 16.27
C ALA A 495 9.76 8.62 17.02
N GLU A 496 8.72 9.45 16.92
CA GLU A 496 7.44 9.25 17.58
C GLU A 496 6.28 9.21 16.59
N SER A 497 5.22 8.49 16.96
CA SER A 497 3.93 8.46 16.27
C SER A 497 2.77 8.53 17.27
N PHE A 498 1.59 8.86 16.76
CA PHE A 498 0.36 8.78 17.52
C PHE A 498 -0.80 8.30 16.66
N GLU A 499 -1.77 7.67 17.31
CA GLU A 499 -3.05 7.27 16.73
C GLU A 499 -4.16 7.77 17.64
N PRO A 500 -5.18 8.48 17.12
CA PRO A 500 -6.33 8.88 17.90
C PRO A 500 -7.07 7.67 18.46
N VAL A 501 -7.60 7.80 19.67
CA VAL A 501 -8.31 6.73 20.36
C VAL A 501 -9.71 7.20 20.73
N PRO A 502 -10.79 6.59 20.19
CA PRO A 502 -12.15 6.97 20.47
C PRO A 502 -12.62 6.52 21.86
N GLY A 503 -13.56 7.30 22.43
CA GLY A 503 -14.24 6.95 23.67
C GLY A 503 -13.69 7.64 24.92
N ALA A 504 -14.18 7.18 26.07
CA ALA A 504 -13.83 7.70 27.38
C ALA A 504 -13.70 6.57 28.41
N ASP A 505 -12.98 6.83 29.48
CA ASP A 505 -12.85 5.93 30.62
C ASP A 505 -14.14 5.87 31.48
N LYS A 506 -14.13 5.05 32.51
CA LYS A 506 -15.27 4.89 33.44
C LYS A 506 -15.60 6.14 34.27
N GLN A 507 -14.74 7.15 34.27
CA GLN A 507 -14.96 8.45 34.86
C GLN A 507 -15.50 9.47 33.85
N GLY A 508 -15.68 9.09 32.60
CA GLY A 508 -16.12 9.97 31.51
C GLY A 508 -15.00 10.86 30.96
N GLN A 509 -13.73 10.60 31.33
CA GLN A 509 -12.60 11.33 30.75
C GLN A 509 -12.24 10.74 29.37
N ALA A 510 -12.12 11.60 28.36
CA ALA A 510 -11.69 11.20 27.04
C ALA A 510 -10.34 10.49 27.09
N PHE A 511 -10.19 9.41 26.32
CA PHE A 511 -8.91 8.73 26.15
C PHE A 511 -7.87 9.66 25.54
N LYS A 512 -6.60 9.42 25.85
CA LYS A 512 -5.46 10.06 25.19
C LYS A 512 -5.16 9.33 23.87
N PRO A 513 -4.44 9.95 22.92
CA PRO A 513 -3.93 9.21 21.78
C PRO A 513 -3.08 8.00 22.22
N ALA A 514 -3.16 6.92 21.49
CA ALA A 514 -2.13 5.89 21.57
C ALA A 514 -0.84 6.46 20.97
N THR A 515 0.30 6.20 21.61
CA THR A 515 1.59 6.75 21.18
C THR A 515 2.57 5.63 20.88
N GLY A 516 3.33 5.82 19.81
CA GLY A 516 4.44 4.95 19.44
C GLY A 516 5.77 5.70 19.49
N HIS A 517 6.82 5.06 19.94
CA HIS A 517 8.17 5.60 19.86
C HIS A 517 9.16 4.51 19.50
N GLN A 518 10.14 4.91 18.71
CA GLN A 518 11.17 4.02 18.18
C GLN A 518 12.55 4.57 18.48
N TRP A 519 13.44 3.68 18.90
CA TRP A 519 14.88 3.82 18.77
C TRP A 519 15.36 2.94 17.62
N GLU A 520 16.16 3.52 16.73
CA GLU A 520 16.77 2.80 15.61
C GLU A 520 18.25 3.15 15.52
N GLY A 521 19.07 2.14 15.28
CA GLY A 521 20.48 2.32 14.99
C GLY A 521 20.90 1.38 13.87
N GLY A 522 21.81 1.82 13.02
CA GLY A 522 22.21 1.02 11.88
C GLY A 522 23.45 1.54 11.17
N VAL A 523 23.77 0.87 10.08
CA VAL A 523 24.84 1.26 9.16
C VAL A 523 24.30 1.18 7.74
N LYS A 524 24.48 2.24 6.97
CA LYS A 524 24.26 2.26 5.53
C LYS A 524 25.60 2.14 4.82
N PHE A 525 25.60 1.52 3.68
CA PHE A 525 26.73 1.34 2.81
C PHE A 525 26.40 1.73 1.38
N LEU A 526 27.26 2.49 0.75
CA LEU A 526 27.24 2.81 -0.68
C LEU A 526 28.66 2.67 -1.20
N SER A 527 28.89 1.81 -2.20
CA SER A 527 30.19 1.70 -2.86
C SER A 527 30.52 2.95 -3.68
N ASP A 528 31.82 3.25 -3.86
CA ASP A 528 32.28 4.43 -4.60
C ASP A 528 31.77 4.47 -6.06
N ASP A 529 31.57 3.31 -6.66
CA ASP A 529 31.02 3.13 -8.01
C ASP A 529 29.49 3.08 -8.03
N MET A 530 28.84 3.25 -6.88
CA MET A 530 27.40 3.17 -6.66
C MET A 530 26.74 1.82 -7.07
N SER A 531 27.53 0.82 -7.41
CA SER A 531 27.03 -0.51 -7.84
C SER A 531 26.52 -1.36 -6.69
N LYS A 532 26.80 -0.98 -5.43
CA LYS A 532 26.41 -1.75 -4.25
C LYS A 532 25.87 -0.84 -3.17
N THR A 533 24.70 -1.22 -2.64
CA THR A 533 24.08 -0.55 -1.51
C THR A 533 23.69 -1.57 -0.46
N ALA A 534 23.81 -1.22 0.82
CA ALA A 534 23.30 -2.04 1.89
C ALA A 534 22.83 -1.17 3.06
N THR A 535 21.82 -1.62 3.77
CA THR A 535 21.37 -1.05 5.04
C THR A 535 21.16 -2.18 6.04
N LEU A 536 21.88 -2.12 7.15
CA LEU A 536 21.64 -2.96 8.33
C LEU A 536 21.07 -2.06 9.42
N SER A 537 19.89 -2.37 9.92
CA SER A 537 19.23 -1.63 11.00
C SER A 537 18.80 -2.54 12.13
N ALA A 538 18.88 -2.03 13.36
CA ALA A 538 18.28 -2.61 14.55
C ALA A 538 17.28 -1.60 15.11
N PHE A 539 16.08 -2.07 15.48
CA PHE A 539 14.99 -1.23 15.95
C PHE A 539 14.36 -1.76 17.24
N HIS A 540 13.80 -0.84 18.01
CA HIS A 540 12.96 -1.10 19.17
C HIS A 540 11.81 -0.11 19.17
N ILE A 541 10.58 -0.61 18.95
CA ILE A 541 9.34 0.17 18.90
C ILE A 541 8.48 -0.20 20.08
N THR A 542 7.95 0.80 20.78
CA THR A 542 6.96 0.61 21.85
C THR A 542 5.71 1.40 21.54
N LYS A 543 4.55 0.73 21.46
CA LYS A 543 3.22 1.35 21.35
C LYS A 543 2.57 1.31 22.74
N LYS A 544 2.12 2.47 23.24
CA LYS A 544 1.48 2.66 24.55
C LYS A 544 0.08 3.22 24.41
N ASN A 545 -0.65 3.19 25.51
CA ASN A 545 -2.03 3.70 25.61
C ASN A 545 -3.01 2.97 24.68
N ALA A 546 -2.74 1.72 24.32
CA ALA A 546 -3.73 0.91 23.63
C ALA A 546 -4.91 0.57 24.57
N LEU A 547 -6.11 0.48 24.00
CA LEU A 547 -7.29 0.09 24.75
C LEU A 547 -7.28 -1.41 25.03
N VAL A 548 -7.53 -1.76 26.31
CA VAL A 548 -7.68 -3.14 26.77
C VAL A 548 -9.01 -3.31 27.50
N THR A 549 -9.51 -4.53 27.61
CA THR A 549 -10.75 -4.84 28.31
C THR A 549 -10.60 -4.62 29.82
N ASP A 550 -11.58 -3.99 30.48
CA ASP A 550 -11.64 -3.96 31.93
C ASP A 550 -12.04 -5.35 32.46
N PRO A 551 -11.17 -6.06 33.19
CA PRO A 551 -11.48 -7.40 33.70
C PRO A 551 -12.63 -7.41 34.72
N ASP A 552 -12.85 -6.30 35.41
CA ASP A 552 -13.95 -6.12 36.39
C ASP A 552 -15.28 -5.80 35.71
N ASN A 553 -15.26 -5.34 34.44
CA ASN A 553 -16.43 -5.01 33.63
C ASN A 553 -16.17 -5.20 32.13
N VAL A 554 -16.18 -6.44 31.68
CA VAL A 554 -15.83 -6.81 30.29
C VAL A 554 -16.69 -6.16 29.20
N TYR A 555 -17.90 -5.74 29.54
CA TYR A 555 -18.85 -5.04 28.65
C TYR A 555 -18.88 -3.53 28.86
N GLY A 556 -18.11 -3.02 29.83
CA GLY A 556 -18.03 -1.61 30.18
C GLY A 556 -16.96 -0.84 29.38
N PRO A 557 -16.69 0.39 29.82
CA PRO A 557 -15.61 1.19 29.25
C PRO A 557 -14.28 0.47 29.31
N LYS A 558 -13.47 0.60 28.25
CA LYS A 558 -12.11 0.03 28.18
C LYS A 558 -11.15 0.75 29.14
N LEU A 559 -10.04 0.11 29.45
CA LEU A 559 -8.89 0.71 30.12
C LEU A 559 -7.82 1.09 29.09
N GLN A 560 -7.15 2.21 29.31
CA GLN A 560 -6.08 2.67 28.41
C GLN A 560 -4.70 2.37 28.99
N THR A 561 -4.37 1.09 29.14
CA THR A 561 -3.12 0.61 29.76
C THR A 561 -2.31 -0.32 28.87
N GLY A 562 -2.81 -0.64 27.68
CA GLY A 562 -2.16 -1.59 26.77
C GLY A 562 -0.79 -1.10 26.28
N GLU A 563 0.14 -2.04 26.18
CA GLU A 563 1.48 -1.81 25.63
C GLU A 563 1.90 -2.99 24.77
N THR A 564 2.47 -2.67 23.60
CA THR A 564 3.03 -3.66 22.68
C THR A 564 4.44 -3.22 22.28
N VAL A 565 5.37 -4.15 22.28
CA VAL A 565 6.77 -3.92 21.91
C VAL A 565 7.11 -4.77 20.68
N SER A 566 7.71 -4.13 19.66
CA SER A 566 8.33 -4.79 18.52
C SER A 566 9.82 -4.43 18.47
N ARG A 567 10.68 -5.42 18.29
CA ARG A 567 12.14 -5.25 18.21
C ARG A 567 12.71 -6.20 17.18
N GLY A 568 13.75 -5.77 16.49
CA GLY A 568 14.30 -6.62 15.45
C GLY A 568 15.53 -6.05 14.77
N ILE A 569 16.00 -6.83 13.79
CA ILE A 569 17.10 -6.51 12.89
C ILE A 569 16.62 -6.69 11.46
N GLU A 570 16.96 -5.76 10.60
CA GLU A 570 16.67 -5.80 9.17
C GLU A 570 17.96 -5.60 8.38
N LEU A 571 18.13 -6.40 7.33
CA LEU A 571 19.15 -6.24 6.30
C LEU A 571 18.47 -6.04 4.96
N GLU A 572 18.88 -5.01 4.24
CA GLU A 572 18.52 -4.76 2.85
C GLU A 572 19.80 -4.54 2.06
N GLY A 573 20.01 -5.26 0.97
CA GLY A 573 21.20 -5.13 0.15
C GLY A 573 20.89 -5.28 -1.34
N ARG A 574 21.56 -4.48 -2.16
CA ARG A 574 21.57 -4.58 -3.62
C ARG A 574 23.01 -4.52 -4.11
N ALA A 575 23.32 -5.30 -5.14
CA ALA A 575 24.63 -5.32 -5.74
C ALA A 575 24.58 -5.70 -7.20
N ASP A 576 25.22 -4.91 -8.06
CA ASP A 576 25.60 -5.31 -9.40
C ASP A 576 26.90 -6.11 -9.27
N LEU A 577 26.76 -7.45 -9.27
CA LEU A 577 27.90 -8.35 -9.09
C LEU A 577 28.80 -8.37 -10.32
N THR A 578 28.19 -8.25 -11.48
CA THR A 578 28.85 -8.09 -12.79
C THR A 578 27.96 -7.23 -13.69
N SER A 579 28.43 -6.81 -14.86
CA SER A 579 27.59 -6.16 -15.87
C SER A 579 26.40 -7.02 -16.36
N GLN A 580 26.38 -8.31 -16.02
CA GLN A 580 25.35 -9.26 -16.45
C GLN A 580 24.52 -9.81 -15.28
N LEU A 581 24.85 -9.52 -14.03
CA LEU A 581 24.21 -10.13 -12.87
C LEU A 581 24.04 -9.12 -11.74
N ASP A 582 22.81 -8.83 -11.40
CA ASP A 582 22.44 -8.10 -10.19
C ASP A 582 21.79 -9.00 -9.13
N LEU A 583 21.82 -8.55 -7.89
CA LEU A 583 21.28 -9.25 -6.75
C LEU A 583 20.63 -8.27 -5.77
N ALA A 584 19.45 -8.60 -5.28
CA ALA A 584 18.82 -7.96 -4.13
C ALA A 584 18.56 -9.00 -3.04
N LEU A 585 19.03 -8.73 -1.81
CA LEU A 585 18.88 -9.61 -0.65
C LEU A 585 18.24 -8.83 0.49
N ASN A 586 17.24 -9.44 1.11
CA ASN A 586 16.57 -8.89 2.28
C ASN A 586 16.41 -9.96 3.36
N TYR A 587 16.58 -9.54 4.60
CA TYR A 587 16.35 -10.38 5.76
C TYR A 587 15.78 -9.58 6.92
N THR A 588 14.82 -10.16 7.63
CA THR A 588 14.19 -9.59 8.83
C THR A 588 14.14 -10.65 9.91
N LEU A 589 14.64 -10.30 11.08
CA LEU A 589 14.43 -11.05 12.32
C LEU A 589 13.72 -10.13 13.30
N MET A 590 12.53 -10.50 13.74
CA MET A 590 11.66 -9.65 14.55
C MET A 590 11.00 -10.43 15.67
N ASP A 591 10.83 -9.79 16.81
CA ASP A 591 10.10 -10.28 17.96
C ASP A 591 9.09 -9.23 18.41
N MET A 592 7.82 -9.60 18.50
CA MET A 592 6.74 -8.70 18.92
C MET A 592 5.93 -9.33 20.03
N GLU A 593 5.67 -8.56 21.07
CA GLU A 593 4.99 -9.01 22.28
C GLU A 593 4.02 -7.96 22.82
N ILE A 594 2.86 -8.39 23.25
CA ILE A 594 1.94 -7.60 24.06
C ILE A 594 2.48 -7.60 25.50
N THR A 595 3.22 -6.55 25.87
CA THR A 595 3.92 -6.49 27.17
C THR A 595 3.00 -6.08 28.31
N ARG A 596 1.87 -5.42 28.00
CA ARG A 596 0.85 -5.07 28.98
C ARG A 596 -0.55 -5.22 28.41
N ASP A 597 -1.33 -6.05 29.06
CA ASP A 597 -2.75 -6.27 28.79
C ASP A 597 -3.43 -6.69 30.10
N THR A 598 -4.74 -6.52 30.21
CA THR A 598 -5.54 -6.88 31.37
C THR A 598 -6.23 -8.24 31.22
N THR A 599 -6.02 -8.88 30.08
CA THR A 599 -6.56 -10.21 29.75
C THR A 599 -5.44 -11.27 29.68
N THR A 600 -5.75 -12.43 29.12
CA THR A 600 -4.78 -13.50 28.86
C THR A 600 -3.85 -13.22 27.66
N LEU A 601 -3.95 -12.04 27.04
CA LEU A 601 -3.14 -11.68 25.89
C LEU A 601 -1.75 -11.15 26.28
N GLN A 602 -1.51 -10.80 27.54
CA GLN A 602 -0.19 -10.38 27.97
C GLN A 602 0.83 -11.50 27.78
N GLY A 603 1.98 -11.16 27.20
CA GLY A 603 3.03 -12.11 26.81
C GLY A 603 2.78 -12.83 25.49
N LYS A 604 1.72 -12.49 24.75
CA LYS A 604 1.38 -13.10 23.47
C LYS A 604 1.94 -12.29 22.30
N THR A 605 2.21 -13.00 21.21
CA THR A 605 2.57 -12.40 19.92
C THR A 605 1.29 -12.11 19.14
N PRO A 606 1.09 -10.91 18.57
CA PRO A 606 -0.01 -10.64 17.68
C PRO A 606 -0.04 -11.57 16.46
N VAL A 607 -1.22 -11.86 15.93
CA VAL A 607 -1.38 -12.60 14.67
C VAL A 607 -0.70 -11.87 13.51
N TRP A 608 -0.37 -12.61 12.43
CA TRP A 608 0.25 -12.06 11.21
C TRP A 608 1.69 -11.54 11.38
N VAL A 609 2.32 -11.81 12.50
CA VAL A 609 3.69 -11.37 12.78
C VAL A 609 4.66 -12.57 12.74
N PRO A 610 5.25 -12.88 11.56
CA PRO A 610 6.27 -13.93 11.47
C PRO A 610 7.58 -13.45 12.12
N ARG A 611 8.26 -14.34 12.81
CA ARG A 611 9.53 -14.02 13.47
C ARG A 611 10.67 -13.77 12.47
N GLN A 612 10.63 -14.43 11.32
CA GLN A 612 11.67 -14.36 10.30
C GLN A 612 11.06 -14.20 8.92
N MET A 613 11.65 -13.35 8.12
CA MET A 613 11.36 -13.22 6.70
C MET A 613 12.67 -13.04 5.94
N ALA A 614 12.75 -13.65 4.75
CA ALA A 614 13.90 -13.48 3.87
C ALA A 614 13.46 -13.42 2.42
N SER A 615 14.10 -12.61 1.62
CA SER A 615 13.90 -12.61 0.19
C SER A 615 15.20 -12.41 -0.57
N LEU A 616 15.28 -13.04 -1.72
CA LEU A 616 16.39 -12.93 -2.66
C LEU A 616 15.80 -12.73 -4.05
N TRP A 617 16.29 -11.75 -4.79
CA TRP A 617 15.98 -11.58 -6.20
C TRP A 617 17.26 -11.38 -6.99
N SER A 618 17.39 -12.03 -8.12
CA SER A 618 18.52 -11.86 -9.03
C SER A 618 18.04 -11.68 -10.45
N ASN A 619 18.63 -10.76 -11.20
CA ASN A 619 18.46 -10.64 -12.64
C ASN A 619 19.75 -11.01 -13.35
N TYR A 620 19.62 -11.74 -14.43
CA TYR A 620 20.69 -12.11 -15.35
C TYR A 620 20.41 -11.53 -16.73
N TYR A 621 21.41 -10.88 -17.31
CA TYR A 621 21.40 -10.22 -18.61
C TYR A 621 22.34 -10.97 -19.57
N PRO A 622 21.87 -11.99 -20.29
CA PRO A 622 22.69 -12.74 -21.24
C PRO A 622 23.22 -11.82 -22.35
N GLY A 623 24.49 -11.98 -22.70
CA GLY A 623 25.09 -11.32 -23.87
C GLY A 623 25.06 -12.18 -25.13
N GLY A 624 25.69 -11.68 -26.19
CA GLY A 624 25.87 -12.37 -27.46
C GLY A 624 24.54 -12.62 -28.21
N ASN A 625 24.24 -13.87 -28.56
CA ASN A 625 23.00 -14.18 -29.28
C ASN A 625 21.69 -13.97 -28.51
N LEU A 626 21.78 -13.70 -27.23
CA LEU A 626 20.66 -13.42 -26.35
C LEU A 626 20.68 -11.98 -25.83
N GLU A 627 21.42 -11.08 -26.48
CA GLU A 627 21.39 -9.66 -26.17
C GLU A 627 19.95 -9.12 -26.22
N GLY A 628 19.60 -8.24 -25.26
CA GLY A 628 18.22 -7.77 -25.07
C GLY A 628 17.34 -8.69 -24.23
N MET A 629 17.86 -9.87 -23.79
CA MET A 629 17.17 -10.73 -22.84
C MET A 629 17.49 -10.35 -21.40
N ARG A 630 16.50 -10.44 -20.52
CA ARG A 630 16.66 -10.39 -19.07
C ARG A 630 15.90 -11.55 -18.45
N VAL A 631 16.52 -12.24 -17.51
CA VAL A 631 15.88 -13.32 -16.73
C VAL A 631 16.01 -12.99 -15.27
N GLY A 632 14.89 -12.92 -14.54
CA GLY A 632 14.82 -12.71 -13.11
C GLY A 632 14.35 -13.97 -12.38
N ALA A 633 14.90 -14.21 -11.19
CA ALA A 633 14.43 -15.24 -10.28
C ALA A 633 14.44 -14.74 -8.84
N GLY A 634 13.37 -15.03 -8.11
CA GLY A 634 13.18 -14.60 -6.73
C GLY A 634 12.80 -15.76 -5.81
N LEU A 635 13.28 -15.70 -4.58
CA LEU A 635 12.89 -16.59 -3.48
C LEU A 635 12.34 -15.75 -2.34
N ARG A 636 11.23 -16.18 -1.74
CA ARG A 636 10.60 -15.54 -0.58
C ARG A 636 10.32 -16.57 0.50
N TYR A 637 10.90 -16.38 1.68
CA TYR A 637 10.63 -17.17 2.88
C TYR A 637 9.89 -16.31 3.89
N VAL A 638 8.80 -16.84 4.43
CA VAL A 638 8.05 -16.28 5.56
C VAL A 638 7.94 -17.35 6.62
N GLY A 639 8.41 -17.04 7.82
CA GLY A 639 8.40 -17.95 8.97
C GLY A 639 6.99 -18.18 9.52
N GLU A 640 6.89 -19.08 10.50
CA GLU A 640 5.65 -19.34 11.22
C GLU A 640 5.09 -18.06 11.85
N ALA A 641 3.75 -17.95 11.88
CA ALA A 641 3.01 -16.90 12.59
C ALA A 641 1.97 -17.52 13.52
N GLU A 642 1.54 -16.77 14.53
CA GLU A 642 0.46 -17.21 15.41
C GLU A 642 -0.87 -17.26 14.66
N MET A 643 -1.66 -18.31 14.89
CA MET A 643 -2.93 -18.54 14.21
C MET A 643 -4.07 -17.72 14.82
N ASP A 644 -3.99 -17.46 16.11
CA ASP A 644 -4.99 -16.71 16.86
C ASP A 644 -4.34 -15.85 17.96
N ALA A 645 -5.08 -14.89 18.49
CA ALA A 645 -4.59 -13.96 19.49
C ALA A 645 -4.15 -14.66 20.81
N ALA A 646 -4.69 -15.82 21.13
CA ALA A 646 -4.33 -16.58 22.34
C ALA A 646 -3.06 -17.43 22.14
N ASN A 647 -2.49 -17.45 20.92
CA ASN A 647 -1.34 -18.25 20.51
C ASN A 647 -1.54 -19.75 20.82
N THR A 648 -2.71 -20.27 20.49
CA THR A 648 -3.05 -21.69 20.73
C THR A 648 -2.47 -22.60 19.66
N ASP A 649 -2.20 -22.05 18.47
CA ASP A 649 -1.67 -22.79 17.33
C ASP A 649 -0.92 -21.86 16.37
N LYS A 650 -0.24 -22.43 15.37
CA LYS A 650 0.57 -21.68 14.40
C LYS A 650 0.15 -21.93 12.97
N VAL A 651 0.29 -20.90 12.16
CA VAL A 651 0.28 -20.99 10.70
C VAL A 651 1.67 -21.44 10.25
N PRO A 652 1.81 -22.48 9.43
CA PRO A 652 3.10 -22.97 8.96
C PRO A 652 3.88 -21.95 8.14
N ASP A 653 5.20 -22.04 8.18
CA ASP A 653 6.12 -21.31 7.32
C ASP A 653 6.01 -21.75 5.85
N TYR A 654 6.49 -20.89 4.97
CA TYR A 654 6.52 -21.20 3.54
C TYR A 654 7.70 -20.55 2.81
N LEU A 655 8.13 -21.23 1.74
CA LEU A 655 9.11 -20.75 0.76
C LEU A 655 8.46 -20.74 -0.62
N LEU A 656 8.48 -19.60 -1.29
CA LEU A 656 7.95 -19.40 -2.63
C LEU A 656 9.07 -19.03 -3.60
N MET A 657 8.92 -19.40 -4.86
CA MET A 657 9.79 -19.00 -5.95
C MET A 657 8.99 -18.24 -7.00
N ASP A 658 9.52 -17.09 -7.42
CA ASP A 658 8.99 -16.27 -8.49
C ASP A 658 10.01 -16.19 -9.63
N MET A 659 9.57 -16.02 -10.86
CA MET A 659 10.44 -15.87 -12.04
C MET A 659 9.91 -14.79 -12.98
N SER A 660 10.82 -14.15 -13.71
CA SER A 660 10.47 -13.27 -14.84
C SER A 660 11.47 -13.47 -15.97
N ALA A 661 11.00 -13.29 -17.19
CA ALA A 661 11.85 -13.22 -18.37
C ALA A 661 11.32 -12.11 -19.28
N SER A 662 12.19 -11.30 -19.86
CA SER A 662 11.81 -10.31 -20.86
C SER A 662 12.81 -10.30 -22.00
N TYR A 663 12.34 -9.91 -23.18
CA TYR A 663 13.16 -9.84 -24.38
C TYR A 663 12.78 -8.61 -25.22
N ASP A 664 13.78 -7.79 -25.56
CA ASP A 664 13.64 -6.71 -26.53
C ASP A 664 13.71 -7.29 -27.94
N LEU A 665 12.61 -7.23 -28.67
CA LEU A 665 12.50 -7.81 -30.00
C LEU A 665 13.31 -7.03 -31.04
N ALA A 666 13.79 -5.82 -30.74
CA ALA A 666 14.74 -5.10 -31.60
C ALA A 666 16.05 -5.89 -31.84
N ALA A 667 16.46 -6.71 -30.86
CA ALA A 667 17.59 -7.61 -30.99
C ALA A 667 17.42 -8.69 -32.06
N LEU A 668 16.18 -9.08 -32.40
CA LEU A 668 15.88 -10.01 -33.48
C LEU A 668 15.83 -9.33 -34.86
N SER A 669 15.25 -8.13 -34.92
CA SER A 669 15.10 -7.37 -36.14
C SER A 669 14.86 -5.90 -35.87
N ALA A 670 15.52 -5.01 -36.56
CA ALA A 670 15.31 -3.57 -36.48
C ALA A 670 13.85 -3.14 -36.77
N SER A 671 13.10 -3.97 -37.55
CA SER A 671 11.67 -3.74 -37.81
C SER A 671 10.77 -3.93 -36.58
N LEU A 672 11.27 -4.57 -35.52
CA LEU A 672 10.57 -4.80 -34.25
C LEU A 672 11.04 -3.83 -33.17
N LYS A 673 11.75 -2.76 -33.54
CA LYS A 673 12.17 -1.71 -32.61
C LYS A 673 10.99 -1.20 -31.78
N GLY A 674 11.19 -1.11 -30.47
CA GLY A 674 10.18 -0.70 -29.49
C GLY A 674 9.22 -1.82 -29.06
N MET A 675 9.27 -3.01 -29.68
CA MET A 675 8.49 -4.16 -29.23
C MET A 675 9.26 -4.99 -28.20
N GLY A 676 8.61 -5.35 -27.11
CA GLY A 676 9.16 -6.24 -26.09
C GLY A 676 8.12 -7.26 -25.63
N VAL A 677 8.59 -8.43 -25.27
CA VAL A 677 7.77 -9.48 -24.67
C VAL A 677 8.27 -9.76 -23.25
N SER A 678 7.36 -10.05 -22.33
CA SER A 678 7.72 -10.51 -21.01
C SER A 678 6.83 -11.65 -20.55
N LEU A 679 7.39 -12.52 -19.72
CA LEU A 679 6.73 -13.62 -19.05
C LEU A 679 7.06 -13.52 -17.56
N GLY A 680 6.04 -13.42 -16.71
CA GLY A 680 6.15 -13.44 -15.25
C GLY A 680 5.50 -14.70 -14.70
N ALA A 681 6.06 -15.25 -13.63
CA ALA A 681 5.46 -16.33 -12.86
C ALA A 681 5.68 -16.10 -11.38
N SER A 682 4.63 -16.05 -10.59
CA SER A 682 4.68 -16.02 -9.12
C SER A 682 4.25 -17.37 -8.56
N ASN A 683 4.81 -17.74 -7.40
CA ASN A 683 4.61 -19.06 -6.78
C ASN A 683 4.79 -20.22 -7.79
N LEU A 684 5.94 -20.25 -8.48
CA LEU A 684 6.23 -21.11 -9.62
C LEU A 684 5.88 -22.59 -9.38
N PHE A 685 6.09 -23.08 -8.14
CA PHE A 685 5.86 -24.47 -7.78
C PHE A 685 4.45 -24.75 -7.25
N ASN A 686 3.56 -23.75 -7.31
CA ASN A 686 2.18 -23.84 -6.80
C ASN A 686 2.12 -24.34 -5.35
N LYS A 687 2.99 -23.78 -4.49
CA LYS A 687 3.01 -24.12 -3.05
C LYS A 687 1.76 -23.56 -2.40
N THR A 688 0.98 -24.41 -1.75
CA THR A 688 -0.14 -23.97 -0.90
C THR A 688 0.41 -23.43 0.42
N TYR A 689 -0.04 -22.24 0.82
CA TYR A 689 0.28 -21.59 2.08
C TYR A 689 -0.94 -20.85 2.61
N TYR A 690 -0.88 -20.38 3.84
CA TYR A 690 -2.04 -19.89 4.57
C TYR A 690 -1.73 -18.62 5.33
N SER A 691 -2.78 -17.85 5.62
CA SER A 691 -2.79 -16.81 6.63
C SER A 691 -4.06 -16.98 7.47
N CYS A 692 -3.99 -16.81 8.79
CA CYS A 692 -5.15 -16.94 9.67
C CYS A 692 -5.22 -15.76 10.64
N TYR A 693 -6.44 -15.38 11.01
CA TYR A 693 -6.75 -14.42 12.07
C TYR A 693 -7.24 -15.13 13.34
N ASP A 694 -7.97 -16.22 13.15
CA ASP A 694 -8.46 -17.13 14.19
C ASP A 694 -8.81 -18.50 13.57
N GLN A 695 -9.34 -19.42 14.39
CA GLN A 695 -9.66 -20.80 13.98
C GLN A 695 -10.78 -20.88 12.91
N ASN A 696 -11.62 -19.85 12.76
CA ASN A 696 -12.71 -19.80 11.77
C ASN A 696 -12.37 -18.99 10.53
N ASN A 697 -11.35 -18.16 10.61
CA ASN A 697 -11.00 -17.19 9.59
C ASN A 697 -9.55 -17.36 9.15
N CYS A 698 -9.34 -18.27 8.22
CA CYS A 698 -8.11 -18.44 7.47
C CYS A 698 -8.31 -18.10 6.00
N TRP A 699 -7.23 -17.87 5.28
CA TRP A 699 -7.18 -17.62 3.85
C TRP A 699 -6.10 -18.46 3.21
N PHE A 700 -6.35 -18.92 2.01
CA PHE A 700 -5.30 -19.48 1.17
C PHE A 700 -4.42 -18.35 0.61
N GLY A 701 -3.12 -18.58 0.56
CA GLY A 701 -2.20 -17.75 -0.18
C GLY A 701 -2.43 -17.83 -1.69
N ALA A 702 -1.80 -16.92 -2.43
CA ALA A 702 -1.92 -16.90 -3.89
C ALA A 702 -1.34 -18.16 -4.53
N GLU A 703 -2.10 -18.79 -5.41
CA GLU A 703 -1.66 -19.88 -6.27
C GLU A 703 -0.60 -19.41 -7.27
N ARG A 704 -0.06 -20.36 -8.05
CA ARG A 704 0.79 -20.01 -9.17
C ARG A 704 0.04 -19.14 -10.17
N SER A 705 0.59 -17.95 -10.42
CA SER A 705 0.14 -17.06 -11.47
C SER A 705 1.21 -16.97 -12.55
N VAL A 706 0.79 -17.05 -13.81
CA VAL A 706 1.65 -16.85 -14.98
C VAL A 706 1.02 -15.78 -15.85
N GLU A 707 1.82 -14.78 -16.23
CA GLU A 707 1.41 -13.68 -17.10
C GLU A 707 2.37 -13.54 -18.28
N ALA A 708 1.83 -13.38 -19.48
CA ALA A 708 2.56 -13.02 -20.68
C ALA A 708 2.11 -11.65 -21.18
N ARG A 709 3.06 -10.76 -21.47
CA ARG A 709 2.83 -9.38 -21.89
C ARG A 709 3.58 -9.06 -23.16
N LEU A 710 2.90 -8.41 -24.09
CA LEU A 710 3.50 -7.77 -25.25
C LEU A 710 3.41 -6.25 -25.06
N LYS A 711 4.55 -5.56 -25.17
CA LYS A 711 4.66 -4.09 -25.06
C LYS A 711 5.14 -3.52 -26.40
N TYR A 712 4.64 -2.36 -26.76
CA TYR A 712 5.13 -1.54 -27.85
C TYR A 712 5.40 -0.11 -27.37
N ALA A 713 6.65 0.31 -27.52
CA ALA A 713 7.13 1.67 -27.20
C ALA A 713 7.46 2.41 -28.50
N PHE A 714 6.96 3.66 -28.67
CA PHE A 714 7.13 4.47 -29.89
C PHE A 714 7.22 5.97 -29.61
#